data_05c5d0888b4a9ce2f976785b2345cdc5
#
_entry.id   05c5d0888b4a9ce2f976785b2345cdc5
#
_cell.length_a   1.000
_cell.length_b   1.000
_cell.length_c   1.000
_cell.angle_alpha   90.00
_cell.angle_beta   90.00
_cell.angle_gamma   90.00
#
_symmetry.space_group_name_H-M   'P 1'
#
loop_
_entity.id
_entity.type
_entity.pdbx_description
1 polymer ?
#
loop_
_entity_poly.entity_id
_entity_poly.type
_entity_poly.pdbx_seq_one_letter_code
_entity_poly.pdbx_strand_id
1 'polypeptide(L)'
;MIIIITIIALFMFFSEEANAQRVSRDYHDVSMSKALIDLDRASSRYHISFIYNELEDFTVTKRLDDRPVLDAVRDIMGFYPMSISVGDSIIAVECVNKAERRLIGQLIDENNNPVVFANIQLLSIADTTFITGGVSNENGQFVIPCQEPKVRMRASCVGLKTIERIVEIGEIGEIRMKGEEYAINGVVVKGHHRVDKVDRSVFTFSDEQKKISRQTQEILTTLPGLRFDVQTGTLKSMTGKSLKILVNGIEATDNDLKSIPVDKIKNVEYYTIPPARYADVGTLINIKTQPLDAGYAAGFDVMQAAWVAFNNTNLYVRYNKGNHQIAFDYSMQYRNNAGCESEDSYVFTDGTTVSDYLYRGDYHFGYCNQDFNLKYIFNKENDLTFQAKFSPNIFTQFWRTDNKIEAHNNPLWQDGEGRLERKVRSFGPSLDLYLNKKLNGNQEVTVDVLGTYYHNSQNDHNKQQTTSAQPESPTGGQGGAVLFDDDMRAKNDKVSLIGEVAYTKSWGTTNLSFGYKATLAKSDYKIRNMLSDYNEYAYTSHNDNHYFYGEIGGKLKKLSYRLGVGGTYVNTDNDVTDYSKFYFTPKLVLSYPIKNGQLQLEVRSNPVLPSISQLSNSAKMYIPGLIETGNPYLESGNDNCAILSLNLSHPYFDLYTQALVDYISNPICSSFKWDKVGDERCIVMSPLNGNYELQYGGMVWGKLKPFKSELFTIGVYVGAWNDTYKSDIIGRQSHFRLPVNWELGFRKGRFGASWYYNTVTKSINGPFLHKCENNSELSVFYQHKELRVQLTSVFLLRTPHYESETLPNDILQFRHWNEIPEQRSMVCLTLSYNIFSGKQKDVQKKINNRDWDKGTI
;
A
#
# COMPACT_ATOMS: atom_id res chain seq x y z
N MET A 1 -25.32 -6.20 -14.02
CA MET A 1 -25.15 -7.56 -13.44
C MET A 1 -25.14 -8.68 -14.50
N ILE A 2 -26.11 -8.74 -15.43
CA ILE A 2 -26.17 -9.77 -16.49
C ILE A 2 -24.97 -9.68 -17.44
N ILE A 3 -24.52 -8.50 -17.84
CA ILE A 3 -23.38 -8.30 -18.76
C ILE A 3 -22.05 -8.73 -18.12
N ILE A 4 -21.84 -8.52 -16.83
CA ILE A 4 -20.62 -8.92 -16.10
C ILE A 4 -20.60 -10.44 -15.92
N ILE A 5 -21.74 -11.07 -15.62
CA ILE A 5 -21.86 -12.52 -15.53
C ILE A 5 -21.68 -13.16 -16.92
N THR A 6 -22.14 -12.53 -17.98
CA THR A 6 -21.97 -12.99 -19.35
C THR A 6 -20.49 -12.90 -19.81
N ILE A 7 -19.75 -11.86 -19.38
CA ILE A 7 -18.32 -11.72 -19.66
C ILE A 7 -17.52 -12.78 -18.88
N ILE A 8 -17.85 -13.02 -17.61
CA ILE A 8 -17.22 -14.10 -16.82
C ILE A 8 -17.57 -15.48 -17.37
N ALA A 9 -18.79 -15.70 -17.81
CA ALA A 9 -19.20 -16.95 -18.47
C ALA A 9 -18.51 -17.12 -19.85
N LEU A 10 -18.34 -16.04 -20.63
CA LEU A 10 -17.61 -16.10 -21.91
C LEU A 10 -16.13 -16.45 -21.71
N PHE A 11 -15.50 -16.01 -20.60
CA PHE A 11 -14.12 -16.38 -20.28
C PHE A 11 -13.99 -17.83 -19.79
N MET A 12 -15.03 -18.43 -19.25
CA MET A 12 -15.02 -19.87 -18.89
C MET A 12 -15.19 -20.80 -20.10
N PHE A 13 -15.73 -20.31 -21.21
CA PHE A 13 -15.93 -21.14 -22.42
C PHE A 13 -14.71 -21.16 -23.36
N PHE A 14 -13.66 -20.36 -23.15
CA PHE A 14 -12.44 -20.41 -23.96
C PHE A 14 -11.30 -21.23 -23.34
N SER A 15 -11.55 -22.09 -22.39
CA SER A 15 -10.64 -23.15 -22.01
C SER A 15 -10.97 -24.43 -22.79
N GLU A 16 -10.79 -24.46 -24.09
CA GLU A 16 -10.40 -25.70 -24.72
C GLU A 16 -9.00 -26.04 -24.19
N GLU A 17 -8.94 -26.71 -23.07
CA GLU A 17 -7.84 -27.63 -22.78
C GLU A 17 -7.88 -28.66 -23.89
N ALA A 18 -7.03 -28.52 -24.90
CA ALA A 18 -6.64 -29.65 -25.71
C ALA A 18 -6.20 -30.72 -24.70
N ASN A 19 -6.97 -31.83 -24.61
CA ASN A 19 -6.65 -32.97 -23.75
C ASN A 19 -5.26 -33.48 -24.17
N ALA A 20 -4.21 -32.87 -23.59
CA ALA A 20 -2.84 -33.36 -23.76
C ALA A 20 -2.77 -34.67 -23.00
N GLN A 21 -2.58 -35.76 -23.73
CA GLN A 21 -2.39 -37.07 -23.14
C GLN A 21 -1.29 -37.03 -22.09
N ARG A 22 -1.57 -37.52 -20.89
CA ARG A 22 -0.69 -37.44 -19.71
C ARG A 22 -0.12 -38.84 -19.41
N VAL A 23 1.11 -38.86 -18.93
CA VAL A 23 1.84 -40.09 -18.61
C VAL A 23 2.44 -40.04 -17.22
N SER A 24 2.43 -41.20 -16.54
CA SER A 24 3.14 -41.38 -15.27
C SER A 24 4.12 -42.54 -15.44
N ARG A 25 5.40 -42.30 -15.19
CA ARG A 25 6.50 -43.25 -15.34
C ARG A 25 7.56 -43.03 -14.27
N ASP A 26 8.28 -44.10 -13.95
CA ASP A 26 9.40 -44.07 -13.03
C ASP A 26 10.59 -44.74 -13.67
N TYR A 27 11.58 -43.96 -14.09
CA TYR A 27 12.78 -44.45 -14.76
C TYR A 27 13.94 -44.43 -13.75
N HIS A 28 14.69 -45.53 -13.69
CA HIS A 28 15.90 -45.68 -12.91
C HIS A 28 17.01 -46.22 -13.78
N ASP A 29 18.03 -45.43 -14.08
CA ASP A 29 19.20 -45.76 -14.89
C ASP A 29 18.83 -46.43 -16.24
N VAL A 30 17.80 -45.90 -16.90
CA VAL A 30 17.31 -46.42 -18.20
C VAL A 30 17.94 -45.60 -19.30
N SER A 31 18.38 -46.23 -20.42
CA SER A 31 18.88 -45.45 -21.55
C SER A 31 17.83 -44.51 -22.12
N MET A 32 18.22 -43.29 -22.55
CA MET A 32 17.35 -42.29 -23.14
C MET A 32 16.53 -42.89 -24.32
N SER A 33 17.17 -43.68 -25.17
CA SER A 33 16.53 -44.34 -26.29
C SER A 33 15.38 -45.24 -25.83
N LYS A 34 15.55 -46.02 -24.76
CA LYS A 34 14.49 -46.86 -24.19
C LYS A 34 13.39 -46.04 -23.54
N ALA A 35 13.74 -44.97 -22.81
CA ALA A 35 12.75 -44.09 -22.20
C ALA A 35 11.88 -43.38 -23.25
N LEU A 36 12.48 -42.91 -24.36
CA LEU A 36 11.74 -42.31 -25.47
C LEU A 36 10.84 -43.30 -26.19
N ILE A 37 11.27 -44.58 -26.40
CA ILE A 37 10.40 -45.65 -26.95
C ILE A 37 9.19 -45.90 -26.04
N ASP A 38 9.39 -45.90 -24.71
CA ASP A 38 8.30 -46.14 -23.78
C ASP A 38 7.31 -44.96 -23.78
N LEU A 39 7.79 -43.71 -23.86
CA LEU A 39 6.92 -42.56 -24.03
C LEU A 39 6.22 -42.50 -25.38
N ASP A 40 6.88 -42.91 -26.46
CA ASP A 40 6.28 -43.02 -27.79
C ASP A 40 5.11 -44.02 -27.79
N ARG A 41 5.31 -45.21 -27.20
CA ARG A 41 4.24 -46.24 -27.06
C ARG A 41 3.09 -45.76 -26.18
N ALA A 42 3.37 -44.92 -25.18
CA ALA A 42 2.37 -44.33 -24.31
C ALA A 42 1.62 -43.17 -24.95
N SER A 43 2.11 -42.62 -26.05
CA SER A 43 1.54 -41.46 -26.74
C SER A 43 0.60 -41.89 -27.85
N SER A 44 -0.64 -41.38 -27.88
CA SER A 44 -1.57 -41.56 -28.97
C SER A 44 -1.60 -40.37 -29.94
N ARG A 45 -1.03 -39.22 -29.53
CA ARG A 45 -1.05 -38.00 -30.34
C ARG A 45 0.27 -37.73 -31.05
N TYR A 46 1.38 -38.03 -30.41
CA TYR A 46 2.71 -37.74 -30.95
C TYR A 46 3.46 -39.01 -31.22
N HIS A 47 4.16 -39.04 -32.34
CA HIS A 47 5.22 -40.02 -32.61
C HIS A 47 6.57 -39.39 -32.28
N ILE A 48 7.36 -40.06 -31.38
CA ILE A 48 8.65 -39.55 -30.95
C ILE A 48 9.74 -40.14 -31.87
N SER A 49 10.31 -39.30 -32.71
CA SER A 49 11.34 -39.66 -33.69
C SER A 49 12.73 -39.29 -33.16
N PHE A 50 13.64 -40.24 -33.20
CA PHE A 50 15.05 -40.07 -32.78
C PHE A 50 15.93 -41.16 -33.37
N ILE A 51 17.27 -40.94 -33.35
CA ILE A 51 18.24 -41.94 -33.76
C ILE A 51 18.71 -42.75 -32.55
N TYR A 52 18.37 -44.03 -32.50
CA TYR A 52 18.58 -44.89 -31.33
C TYR A 52 20.04 -44.85 -30.81
N ASN A 53 21.01 -45.09 -31.69
CA ASN A 53 22.44 -45.16 -31.32
C ASN A 53 23.03 -43.80 -30.92
N GLU A 54 22.39 -42.70 -31.26
CA GLU A 54 22.83 -41.35 -30.82
C GLU A 54 22.49 -41.07 -29.36
N LEU A 55 21.44 -41.71 -28.84
CA LEU A 55 20.87 -41.41 -27.52
C LEU A 55 21.02 -42.60 -26.52
N GLU A 56 21.56 -43.71 -26.94
CA GLU A 56 21.64 -44.96 -26.13
C GLU A 56 22.53 -44.77 -24.86
N ASP A 57 23.63 -44.02 -24.99
CA ASP A 57 24.58 -43.81 -23.87
C ASP A 57 24.10 -42.82 -22.80
N PHE A 58 23.03 -42.04 -23.07
CA PHE A 58 22.46 -41.11 -22.09
C PHE A 58 21.49 -41.84 -21.19
N THR A 59 21.68 -41.75 -19.88
CA THR A 59 20.83 -42.44 -18.90
C THR A 59 19.79 -41.52 -18.27
N VAL A 60 18.62 -42.05 -18.01
CA VAL A 60 17.49 -41.34 -17.42
C VAL A 60 17.17 -41.93 -16.05
N THR A 61 17.17 -41.10 -15.03
CA THR A 61 16.61 -41.41 -13.72
C THR A 61 15.64 -40.29 -13.39
N LYS A 62 14.35 -40.54 -13.59
CA LYS A 62 13.31 -39.53 -13.46
C LYS A 62 11.96 -40.13 -13.13
N ARG A 63 11.27 -39.60 -12.15
CA ARG A 63 9.86 -39.90 -11.88
C ARG A 63 8.98 -38.84 -12.52
N LEU A 64 8.06 -39.29 -13.36
CA LEU A 64 7.06 -38.50 -14.03
C LEU A 64 5.70 -38.82 -13.42
N ASP A 65 5.07 -37.84 -12.78
CA ASP A 65 3.74 -37.97 -12.18
C ASP A 65 2.76 -37.09 -12.99
N ASP A 66 1.82 -37.73 -13.69
CA ASP A 66 0.75 -37.10 -14.47
C ASP A 66 1.24 -35.94 -15.36
N ARG A 67 2.22 -36.20 -16.23
CA ARG A 67 2.85 -35.21 -17.14
C ARG A 67 2.30 -35.29 -18.56
N PRO A 68 2.04 -34.15 -19.24
CA PRO A 68 1.81 -34.15 -20.70
C PRO A 68 3.00 -34.76 -21.42
N VAL A 69 2.77 -35.55 -22.49
CA VAL A 69 3.84 -36.27 -23.21
C VAL A 69 4.99 -35.35 -23.62
N LEU A 70 4.72 -34.17 -24.15
CA LEU A 70 5.77 -33.24 -24.58
C LEU A 70 6.62 -32.75 -23.39
N ASP A 71 6.01 -32.49 -22.25
CA ASP A 71 6.71 -32.08 -21.04
C ASP A 71 7.46 -33.27 -20.44
N ALA A 72 6.92 -34.48 -20.53
CA ALA A 72 7.59 -35.70 -20.11
C ALA A 72 8.89 -35.93 -20.92
N VAL A 73 8.86 -35.73 -22.26
CA VAL A 73 10.06 -35.77 -23.10
C VAL A 73 11.09 -34.71 -22.67
N ARG A 74 10.67 -33.49 -22.39
CA ARG A 74 11.56 -32.42 -21.89
C ARG A 74 12.14 -32.75 -20.52
N ASP A 75 11.34 -33.32 -19.63
CA ASP A 75 11.77 -33.67 -18.27
C ASP A 75 12.83 -34.79 -18.28
N ILE A 76 12.72 -35.80 -19.15
CA ILE A 76 13.72 -36.89 -19.29
C ILE A 76 15.00 -36.43 -20.01
N MET A 77 14.89 -35.48 -20.95
CA MET A 77 16.08 -34.89 -21.58
C MET A 77 16.93 -34.10 -20.61
N GLY A 78 16.31 -33.45 -19.64
CA GLY A 78 16.99 -32.71 -18.57
C GLY A 78 18.04 -31.70 -19.09
N PHE A 79 19.28 -31.89 -18.66
CA PHE A 79 20.42 -31.01 -19.02
C PHE A 79 21.34 -31.64 -20.12
N TYR A 80 20.93 -32.73 -20.71
CA TYR A 80 21.72 -33.32 -21.79
C TYR A 80 21.70 -32.45 -23.06
N PRO A 81 22.76 -32.45 -23.87
CA PRO A 81 22.90 -31.62 -25.07
C PRO A 81 22.00 -32.11 -26.20
N MET A 82 20.69 -32.01 -25.98
CA MET A 82 19.66 -32.44 -26.93
C MET A 82 18.77 -31.28 -27.33
N SER A 83 18.28 -31.30 -28.55
CA SER A 83 17.24 -30.39 -29.07
C SER A 83 15.96 -31.14 -29.31
N ILE A 84 14.85 -30.44 -29.15
CA ILE A 84 13.52 -30.93 -29.44
C ILE A 84 12.85 -30.04 -30.49
N SER A 85 12.34 -30.62 -31.53
CA SER A 85 11.47 -29.94 -32.48
C SER A 85 10.09 -30.60 -32.47
N VAL A 86 9.04 -29.79 -32.45
CA VAL A 86 7.66 -30.22 -32.27
C VAL A 86 6.86 -29.81 -33.50
N GLY A 87 6.39 -30.81 -34.24
CA GLY A 87 5.39 -30.68 -35.32
C GLY A 87 3.99 -31.05 -34.83
N ASP A 88 3.02 -31.07 -35.72
CA ASP A 88 1.60 -31.32 -35.37
C ASP A 88 1.37 -32.70 -34.73
N SER A 89 2.14 -33.72 -35.15
CA SER A 89 2.03 -35.11 -34.66
C SER A 89 3.39 -35.79 -34.41
N ILE A 90 4.51 -35.07 -34.54
CA ILE A 90 5.86 -35.62 -34.39
C ILE A 90 6.66 -34.75 -33.39
N ILE A 91 7.31 -35.43 -32.45
CA ILE A 91 8.32 -34.84 -31.59
C ILE A 91 9.66 -35.44 -32.02
N ALA A 92 10.54 -34.66 -32.66
CA ALA A 92 11.88 -35.11 -33.00
C ALA A 92 12.89 -34.69 -31.90
N VAL A 93 13.67 -35.68 -31.43
CA VAL A 93 14.73 -35.49 -30.42
C VAL A 93 16.07 -35.83 -31.08
N GLU A 94 16.97 -34.86 -31.11
CA GLU A 94 18.30 -34.99 -31.72
C GLU A 94 19.39 -34.54 -30.76
N CYS A 95 20.54 -35.21 -30.78
CA CYS A 95 21.74 -34.73 -30.11
C CYS A 95 22.30 -33.49 -30.83
N VAL A 96 22.49 -32.39 -30.10
CA VAL A 96 22.95 -31.10 -30.68
C VAL A 96 24.42 -31.22 -31.14
N ASN A 97 25.22 -32.05 -30.47
CA ASN A 97 26.62 -32.28 -30.79
C ASN A 97 26.82 -33.70 -31.29
N LYS A 98 27.00 -33.87 -32.62
CA LYS A 98 27.15 -35.15 -33.30
C LYS A 98 28.63 -35.62 -33.36
N ALA A 99 29.32 -35.70 -32.26
CA ALA A 99 30.67 -36.26 -32.18
C ALA A 99 30.62 -37.80 -32.12
N GLU A 100 31.52 -38.46 -32.88
CA GLU A 100 31.66 -39.94 -32.90
C GLU A 100 32.15 -40.48 -31.56
N ARG A 101 32.88 -39.64 -30.77
CA ARG A 101 33.44 -40.01 -29.45
C ARG A 101 32.72 -39.28 -28.36
N ARG A 102 32.62 -39.91 -27.17
CA ARG A 102 32.00 -39.35 -25.99
C ARG A 102 32.83 -39.61 -24.76
N LEU A 103 32.87 -38.60 -23.86
CA LEU A 103 33.41 -38.77 -22.52
C LEU A 103 32.27 -39.16 -21.60
N ILE A 104 32.37 -40.37 -21.04
CA ILE A 104 31.34 -40.93 -20.12
C ILE A 104 32.00 -41.14 -18.76
N GLY A 105 31.36 -40.73 -17.68
CA GLY A 105 31.87 -40.93 -16.32
C GLY A 105 30.80 -40.62 -15.27
N GLN A 106 31.17 -40.86 -14.02
CA GLN A 106 30.34 -40.60 -12.86
C GLN A 106 31.13 -39.79 -11.79
N LEU A 107 30.48 -38.77 -11.24
CA LEU A 107 31.02 -37.98 -10.13
C LEU A 107 30.41 -38.45 -8.83
N ILE A 108 31.22 -38.79 -7.83
CA ILE A 108 30.81 -39.16 -6.49
C ILE A 108 31.53 -38.28 -5.44
N ASP A 109 30.95 -38.10 -4.27
CA ASP A 109 31.59 -37.43 -3.13
C ASP A 109 32.44 -38.42 -2.30
N GLU A 110 33.03 -37.95 -1.21
CA GLU A 110 33.81 -38.77 -0.29
C GLU A 110 32.99 -39.86 0.44
N ASN A 111 31.69 -39.72 0.49
CA ASN A 111 30.77 -40.68 1.12
C ASN A 111 30.08 -41.61 0.10
N ASN A 112 30.56 -41.67 -1.13
CA ASN A 112 30.01 -42.39 -2.28
C ASN A 112 28.61 -41.92 -2.71
N ASN A 113 28.17 -40.72 -2.34
CA ASN A 113 26.93 -40.18 -2.87
C ASN A 113 27.18 -39.56 -4.27
N PRO A 114 26.22 -39.65 -5.19
CA PRO A 114 26.35 -39.04 -6.50
C PRO A 114 26.44 -37.50 -6.39
N VAL A 115 27.37 -36.89 -7.11
CA VAL A 115 27.46 -35.42 -7.21
C VAL A 115 26.55 -34.94 -8.34
N VAL A 116 25.40 -34.44 -7.93
CA VAL A 116 24.32 -34.05 -8.84
C VAL A 116 24.52 -32.65 -9.38
N PHE A 117 24.27 -32.44 -10.67
CA PHE A 117 24.34 -31.14 -11.35
C PHE A 117 25.70 -30.43 -11.27
N ALA A 118 26.78 -31.20 -11.17
CA ALA A 118 28.16 -30.68 -11.31
C ALA A 118 28.39 -30.20 -12.75
N ASN A 119 29.03 -29.05 -12.88
CA ASN A 119 29.44 -28.53 -14.19
C ASN A 119 30.75 -29.16 -14.65
N ILE A 120 30.75 -29.83 -15.81
CA ILE A 120 31.92 -30.44 -16.42
C ILE A 120 32.27 -29.66 -17.69
N GLN A 121 33.48 -29.15 -17.76
CA GLN A 121 34.03 -28.44 -18.89
C GLN A 121 35.16 -29.26 -19.49
N LEU A 122 35.17 -29.38 -20.84
CA LEU A 122 36.28 -29.99 -21.59
C LEU A 122 37.07 -28.87 -22.29
N LEU A 123 38.33 -28.75 -21.93
CA LEU A 123 39.23 -27.68 -22.36
C LEU A 123 40.35 -28.24 -23.22
N SER A 124 40.82 -27.46 -24.16
CA SER A 124 42.03 -27.77 -24.95
C SER A 124 43.26 -27.94 -24.06
N ILE A 125 44.08 -28.96 -24.33
CA ILE A 125 45.33 -29.17 -23.58
C ILE A 125 46.34 -28.08 -23.89
N ALA A 126 46.33 -27.51 -25.10
CA ALA A 126 47.35 -26.59 -25.58
C ALA A 126 47.20 -25.18 -24.96
N ASP A 127 45.98 -24.67 -24.87
CA ASP A 127 45.69 -23.26 -24.53
C ASP A 127 44.55 -23.07 -23.52
N THR A 128 43.99 -24.17 -22.97
CA THR A 128 42.88 -24.16 -22.04
C THR A 128 41.59 -23.49 -22.56
N THR A 129 41.42 -23.33 -23.87
CA THR A 129 40.22 -22.84 -24.48
C THR A 129 39.07 -23.86 -24.29
N PHE A 130 37.86 -23.35 -24.11
CA PHE A 130 36.66 -24.21 -23.96
C PHE A 130 36.33 -24.91 -25.27
N ILE A 131 36.22 -26.25 -25.24
CA ILE A 131 35.83 -27.08 -26.39
C ILE A 131 34.32 -27.39 -26.29
N THR A 132 33.89 -28.05 -25.21
CA THR A 132 32.54 -28.43 -24.94
C THR A 132 32.33 -28.71 -23.47
N GLY A 133 31.12 -28.99 -23.02
CA GLY A 133 30.85 -29.29 -21.61
C GLY A 133 29.44 -29.87 -21.41
N GLY A 134 29.16 -30.26 -20.18
CA GLY A 134 27.88 -30.78 -19.76
C GLY A 134 27.72 -30.72 -18.26
N VAL A 135 26.64 -31.33 -17.77
CA VAL A 135 26.27 -31.34 -16.35
C VAL A 135 25.98 -32.79 -15.96
N SER A 136 26.40 -33.22 -14.75
CA SER A 136 26.06 -34.56 -14.25
C SER A 136 24.57 -34.65 -13.91
N ASN A 137 23.98 -35.83 -14.13
CA ASN A 137 22.59 -36.12 -13.83
C ASN A 137 22.34 -36.42 -12.33
N GLU A 138 21.14 -36.86 -11.98
CA GLU A 138 20.71 -37.19 -10.60
C GLU A 138 21.50 -38.38 -10.00
N ASN A 139 22.16 -39.21 -10.83
CA ASN A 139 23.05 -40.28 -10.41
C ASN A 139 24.53 -39.88 -10.43
N GLY A 140 24.84 -38.59 -10.68
CA GLY A 140 26.20 -38.11 -10.82
C GLY A 140 26.86 -38.48 -12.18
N GLN A 141 26.14 -39.14 -13.09
CA GLN A 141 26.63 -39.58 -14.39
C GLN A 141 26.62 -38.40 -15.37
N PHE A 142 27.58 -38.42 -16.31
CA PHE A 142 27.65 -37.43 -17.39
C PHE A 142 28.10 -38.09 -18.72
N VAL A 143 27.57 -37.58 -19.82
CA VAL A 143 27.91 -37.98 -21.19
C VAL A 143 28.14 -36.70 -21.99
N ILE A 144 29.37 -36.49 -22.43
CA ILE A 144 29.75 -35.27 -23.14
C ILE A 144 30.38 -35.64 -24.50
N PRO A 145 29.71 -35.33 -25.63
CA PRO A 145 30.26 -35.51 -26.95
C PRO A 145 31.47 -34.63 -27.20
N CYS A 146 32.57 -35.21 -27.70
CA CYS A 146 33.81 -34.49 -27.99
C CYS A 146 34.60 -35.16 -29.12
N GLN A 147 35.09 -34.38 -30.10
CA GLN A 147 35.85 -34.88 -31.22
C GLN A 147 37.34 -35.04 -30.92
N GLU A 148 37.87 -34.26 -29.97
CA GLU A 148 39.25 -34.34 -29.60
C GLU A 148 39.57 -35.66 -28.87
N PRO A 149 40.70 -36.35 -29.20
CA PRO A 149 41.03 -37.65 -28.60
C PRO A 149 41.40 -37.53 -27.09
N LYS A 150 41.91 -36.35 -26.66
CA LYS A 150 42.38 -36.12 -25.31
C LYS A 150 42.11 -34.67 -24.94
N VAL A 151 41.60 -34.44 -23.73
CA VAL A 151 41.14 -33.10 -23.25
C VAL A 151 41.52 -32.89 -21.80
N ARG A 152 41.59 -31.64 -21.39
CA ARG A 152 41.64 -31.24 -19.99
C ARG A 152 40.18 -31.12 -19.47
N MET A 153 39.78 -32.07 -18.64
CA MET A 153 38.48 -32.07 -18.01
C MET A 153 38.53 -31.28 -16.70
N ARG A 154 37.63 -30.34 -16.51
CA ARG A 154 37.40 -29.60 -15.27
C ARG A 154 35.98 -29.85 -14.76
N ALA A 155 35.89 -30.46 -13.58
CA ALA A 155 34.60 -30.71 -12.92
C ALA A 155 34.47 -29.85 -11.67
N SER A 156 33.36 -29.11 -11.52
CA SER A 156 33.09 -28.22 -10.39
C SER A 156 31.68 -28.35 -9.88
N CYS A 157 31.50 -28.35 -8.56
CA CYS A 157 30.22 -28.35 -7.88
C CYS A 157 30.31 -27.49 -6.61
N VAL A 158 29.24 -26.81 -6.22
CA VAL A 158 29.21 -25.97 -5.01
C VAL A 158 29.43 -26.84 -3.76
N GLY A 159 30.39 -26.44 -2.94
CA GLY A 159 30.75 -27.18 -1.70
C GLY A 159 31.76 -28.32 -1.93
N LEU A 160 32.21 -28.56 -3.16
CA LEU A 160 33.23 -29.56 -3.49
C LEU A 160 34.43 -28.93 -4.21
N LYS A 161 35.61 -29.48 -3.93
CA LYS A 161 36.84 -29.03 -4.56
C LYS A 161 36.83 -29.32 -6.05
N THR A 162 37.08 -28.30 -6.87
CA THR A 162 37.18 -28.42 -8.32
C THR A 162 38.27 -29.42 -8.70
N ILE A 163 37.94 -30.39 -9.56
CA ILE A 163 38.88 -31.35 -10.12
C ILE A 163 39.22 -30.90 -11.51
N GLU A 164 40.55 -30.92 -11.79
CA GLU A 164 41.08 -30.69 -13.11
C GLU A 164 42.10 -31.79 -13.45
N ARG A 165 41.84 -32.52 -14.53
CA ARG A 165 42.75 -33.59 -14.99
C ARG A 165 42.68 -33.77 -16.51
N ILE A 166 43.77 -34.26 -17.08
CA ILE A 166 43.80 -34.63 -18.49
C ILE A 166 43.20 -36.06 -18.63
N VAL A 167 42.24 -36.21 -19.51
CA VAL A 167 41.55 -37.50 -19.78
C VAL A 167 41.53 -37.80 -21.28
N GLU A 168 41.57 -39.08 -21.62
CA GLU A 168 41.27 -39.54 -22.98
C GLU A 168 39.77 -39.69 -23.15
N ILE A 169 39.26 -39.36 -24.33
CA ILE A 169 37.82 -39.46 -24.59
C ILE A 169 37.42 -40.94 -24.69
N GLY A 170 36.42 -41.31 -23.85
CA GLY A 170 35.89 -42.65 -23.66
C GLY A 170 35.25 -42.75 -22.29
N GLU A 171 35.05 -44.00 -21.82
CA GLU A 171 34.51 -44.25 -20.46
C GLU A 171 35.65 -44.12 -19.44
N ILE A 172 35.52 -43.20 -18.50
CA ILE A 172 36.56 -42.86 -17.51
C ILE A 172 36.21 -43.29 -16.08
N GLY A 173 35.06 -43.96 -15.89
CA GLY A 173 34.59 -44.50 -14.62
C GLY A 173 34.27 -43.44 -13.59
N GLU A 174 34.38 -43.85 -12.30
CA GLU A 174 34.04 -42.98 -11.18
C GLU A 174 35.17 -41.97 -10.89
N ILE A 175 34.76 -40.73 -10.60
CA ILE A 175 35.64 -39.64 -10.21
C ILE A 175 35.17 -39.12 -8.86
N ARG A 176 36.03 -39.15 -7.88
CA ARG A 176 35.73 -38.77 -6.50
C ARG A 176 36.08 -37.28 -6.28
N MET A 177 35.05 -36.48 -5.91
CA MET A 177 35.22 -35.08 -5.52
C MET A 177 35.32 -34.98 -4.00
N LYS A 178 36.32 -34.19 -3.52
CA LYS A 178 36.48 -33.94 -2.07
C LYS A 178 35.67 -32.74 -1.64
N GLY A 179 35.20 -32.78 -0.38
CA GLY A 179 34.64 -31.60 0.25
C GLY A 179 35.64 -30.45 0.32
N GLU A 180 35.19 -29.25 0.03
CA GLU A 180 35.96 -28.04 0.23
C GLU A 180 35.32 -27.24 1.36
N GLU A 181 35.91 -27.20 2.52
CA GLU A 181 35.55 -26.24 3.56
C GLU A 181 35.96 -24.85 3.07
N TYR A 182 35.08 -24.13 2.47
CA TYR A 182 35.24 -22.71 2.31
C TYR A 182 35.13 -22.06 3.69
N ALA A 183 36.26 -21.76 4.31
CA ALA A 183 36.34 -20.62 5.19
C ALA A 183 36.03 -19.40 4.32
N ILE A 184 34.77 -18.97 4.36
CA ILE A 184 34.32 -17.70 3.75
C ILE A 184 35.04 -16.61 4.55
N ASN A 185 36.28 -16.32 4.22
CA ASN A 185 36.85 -15.01 4.46
C ASN A 185 35.91 -14.06 3.74
N GLY A 186 35.13 -13.28 4.53
CA GLY A 186 34.05 -12.47 4.06
C GLY A 186 34.38 -11.80 2.74
N VAL A 187 33.89 -12.36 1.66
CA VAL A 187 33.70 -11.62 0.43
C VAL A 187 32.59 -10.64 0.80
N VAL A 188 33.04 -9.42 1.15
CA VAL A 188 32.15 -8.27 1.13
C VAL A 188 31.71 -8.14 -0.33
N VAL A 189 30.67 -8.88 -0.70
CA VAL A 189 29.91 -8.58 -1.91
C VAL A 189 29.41 -7.17 -1.62
N LYS A 190 30.02 -6.17 -2.26
CA LYS A 190 29.45 -4.83 -2.38
C LYS A 190 28.20 -4.95 -3.24
N GLY A 191 27.20 -5.65 -2.74
CA GLY A 191 25.85 -5.63 -3.28
C GLY A 191 25.40 -4.18 -3.17
N HIS A 192 25.02 -3.57 -4.28
CA HIS A 192 24.39 -2.27 -4.24
C HIS A 192 23.10 -2.45 -3.44
N HIS A 193 23.01 -1.87 -2.23
CA HIS A 193 21.80 -1.88 -1.40
C HIS A 193 20.63 -1.21 -2.09
N ARG A 194 20.87 -0.50 -3.17
CA ARG A 194 19.91 0.16 -4.02
C ARG A 194 20.26 0.01 -5.50
N VAL A 195 19.28 -0.37 -6.31
CA VAL A 195 19.36 -0.42 -7.78
C VAL A 195 18.21 0.38 -8.33
N ASP A 196 18.51 1.48 -9.03
CA ASP A 196 17.49 2.31 -9.66
C ASP A 196 17.10 1.73 -11.02
N LYS A 197 15.81 1.39 -11.15
CA LYS A 197 15.16 0.96 -12.40
C LYS A 197 14.45 2.13 -13.06
N VAL A 198 13.79 1.84 -14.19
CA VAL A 198 13.10 2.83 -15.04
C VAL A 198 12.06 3.64 -14.26
N ASP A 199 11.31 2.98 -13.39
CA ASP A 199 10.10 3.49 -12.75
C ASP A 199 10.15 3.38 -11.22
N ARG A 200 11.20 2.77 -10.67
CA ARG A 200 11.33 2.49 -9.24
C ARG A 200 12.77 2.32 -8.80
N SER A 201 13.02 2.52 -7.55
CA SER A 201 14.24 2.08 -6.88
C SER A 201 14.01 0.70 -6.24
N VAL A 202 14.95 -0.22 -6.41
CA VAL A 202 14.92 -1.54 -5.76
C VAL A 202 15.93 -1.54 -4.63
N PHE A 203 15.44 -1.71 -3.40
CA PHE A 203 16.25 -1.79 -2.20
C PHE A 203 16.43 -3.24 -1.78
N THR A 204 17.64 -3.59 -1.41
CA THR A 204 18.01 -4.89 -0.84
C THR A 204 18.57 -4.65 0.55
N PHE A 205 18.14 -5.40 1.53
CA PHE A 205 18.57 -5.26 2.92
C PHE A 205 19.74 -6.21 3.24
N SER A 206 20.70 -5.74 4.01
CA SER A 206 21.78 -6.56 4.52
C SER A 206 21.29 -7.55 5.59
N ASP A 207 22.05 -8.63 5.81
CA ASP A 207 21.74 -9.58 6.88
C ASP A 207 21.74 -8.92 8.28
N GLU A 208 22.57 -7.89 8.47
CA GLU A 208 22.58 -7.10 9.69
C GLU A 208 21.28 -6.32 9.87
N GLN A 209 20.81 -5.61 8.83
CA GLN A 209 19.52 -4.92 8.85
C GLN A 209 18.36 -5.90 9.10
N LYS A 210 18.38 -7.07 8.47
CA LYS A 210 17.37 -8.11 8.68
C LYS A 210 17.40 -8.67 10.11
N LYS A 211 18.57 -8.88 10.70
CA LYS A 211 18.71 -9.39 12.07
C LYS A 211 18.25 -8.41 13.15
N ILE A 212 18.45 -7.12 12.93
CA ILE A 212 18.04 -6.07 13.89
C ILE A 212 16.57 -5.66 13.75
N SER A 213 15.95 -5.93 12.58
CA SER A 213 14.54 -5.62 12.32
C SER A 213 13.72 -6.89 12.54
N ARG A 214 12.71 -6.80 13.39
CA ARG A 214 11.81 -7.92 13.66
C ARG A 214 10.63 -7.98 12.73
N GLN A 215 10.04 -6.83 12.45
CA GLN A 215 8.87 -6.68 11.60
C GLN A 215 9.23 -6.02 10.28
N THR A 216 8.48 -6.38 9.26
CA THR A 216 8.63 -5.77 7.93
C THR A 216 8.45 -4.26 7.97
N GLN A 217 7.55 -3.74 8.79
CA GLN A 217 7.38 -2.30 8.97
C GLN A 217 8.65 -1.61 9.47
N GLU A 218 9.40 -2.25 10.38
CA GLU A 218 10.64 -1.66 10.91
C GLU A 218 11.76 -1.60 9.87
N ILE A 219 11.95 -2.66 9.09
CA ILE A 219 12.97 -2.63 8.06
C ILE A 219 12.61 -1.61 6.97
N LEU A 220 11.33 -1.38 6.71
CA LEU A 220 10.87 -0.35 5.79
C LEU A 220 11.18 1.08 6.28
N THR A 221 11.32 1.34 7.58
CA THR A 221 11.75 2.66 8.07
C THR A 221 13.21 2.99 7.72
N THR A 222 13.97 2.01 7.26
CA THR A 222 15.32 2.26 6.72
C THR A 222 15.28 2.86 5.31
N LEU A 223 14.11 2.82 4.64
CA LEU A 223 13.90 3.43 3.33
C LEU A 223 13.74 4.95 3.45
N PRO A 224 14.14 5.72 2.43
CA PRO A 224 14.04 7.17 2.44
C PRO A 224 12.61 7.66 2.62
N GLY A 225 12.41 8.66 3.49
CA GLY A 225 11.13 9.35 3.64
C GLY A 225 10.00 8.56 4.30
N LEU A 226 10.31 7.45 4.99
CA LEU A 226 9.35 6.66 5.75
C LEU A 226 9.64 6.72 7.25
N ARG A 227 8.58 6.79 8.04
CA ARG A 227 8.62 6.64 9.49
C ARG A 227 7.52 5.69 9.98
N PHE A 228 7.74 5.08 11.11
CA PHE A 228 6.71 4.35 11.84
C PHE A 228 6.01 5.32 12.79
N ASP A 229 4.70 5.44 12.67
CA ASP A 229 3.87 6.21 13.59
C ASP A 229 3.40 5.28 14.71
N VAL A 230 3.90 5.52 15.90
CA VAL A 230 3.64 4.66 17.07
C VAL A 230 2.19 4.79 17.54
N GLN A 231 1.59 5.98 17.42
CA GLN A 231 0.20 6.22 17.85
C GLN A 231 -0.81 5.43 17.04
N THR A 232 -0.61 5.38 15.71
CA THR A 232 -1.50 4.65 14.80
C THR A 232 -1.03 3.21 14.54
N GLY A 233 0.22 2.88 14.87
CA GLY A 233 0.83 1.57 14.59
C GLY A 233 1.10 1.33 13.10
N THR A 234 1.21 2.38 12.30
CA THR A 234 1.30 2.33 10.84
C THR A 234 2.55 3.00 10.30
N LEU A 235 2.95 2.63 9.07
CA LEU A 235 3.98 3.36 8.33
C LEU A 235 3.37 4.61 7.70
N LYS A 236 4.05 5.74 7.84
CA LYS A 236 3.68 7.01 7.22
C LYS A 236 4.81 7.57 6.35
N SER A 237 4.46 8.27 5.31
CA SER A 237 5.40 9.09 4.54
C SER A 237 5.73 10.36 5.33
N MET A 238 7.02 10.69 5.44
CA MET A 238 7.46 11.96 6.04
C MET A 238 7.14 13.17 5.16
N THR A 239 6.80 12.93 3.90
CA THR A 239 6.41 13.99 2.95
C THR A 239 4.95 14.41 3.08
N GLY A 240 4.17 13.77 3.97
CA GLY A 240 2.72 13.99 4.09
C GLY A 240 1.88 13.40 2.97
N LYS A 241 2.50 12.80 1.95
CA LYS A 241 1.79 12.16 0.85
C LYS A 241 1.17 10.82 1.26
N SER A 242 0.12 10.43 0.57
CA SER A 242 -0.49 9.10 0.74
C SER A 242 0.53 7.99 0.45
N LEU A 243 0.62 7.02 1.35
CA LEU A 243 1.48 5.85 1.24
C LEU A 243 0.64 4.61 0.97
N LYS A 244 0.97 3.88 -0.10
CA LYS A 244 0.39 2.56 -0.37
C LYS A 244 1.50 1.52 -0.36
N ILE A 245 1.28 0.42 0.36
CA ILE A 245 2.23 -0.68 0.46
C ILE A 245 1.63 -1.93 -0.16
N LEU A 246 2.39 -2.55 -1.01
CA LEU A 246 2.07 -3.81 -1.65
C LEU A 246 3.02 -4.90 -1.16
N VAL A 247 2.54 -6.12 -1.06
CA VAL A 247 3.36 -7.33 -0.91
C VAL A 247 3.17 -8.17 -2.15
N ASN A 248 4.24 -8.34 -2.91
CA ASN A 248 4.22 -9.02 -4.21
C ASN A 248 3.15 -8.46 -5.18
N GLY A 249 2.87 -7.16 -5.08
CA GLY A 249 1.91 -6.46 -5.91
C GLY A 249 0.48 -6.41 -5.37
N ILE A 250 0.19 -7.03 -4.23
CA ILE A 250 -1.10 -6.95 -3.54
C ILE A 250 -1.04 -5.87 -2.47
N GLU A 251 -2.07 -5.05 -2.34
CA GLU A 251 -2.15 -4.11 -1.23
C GLU A 251 -2.14 -4.86 0.10
N ALA A 252 -1.18 -4.49 0.93
CA ALA A 252 -0.96 -5.09 2.23
C ALA A 252 -1.61 -4.23 3.30
N THR A 253 -2.32 -4.89 4.20
CA THR A 253 -2.69 -4.30 5.49
C THR A 253 -1.46 -4.29 6.41
N ASP A 254 -1.51 -3.52 7.50
CA ASP A 254 -0.45 -3.56 8.51
C ASP A 254 -0.23 -4.98 9.07
N ASN A 255 -1.29 -5.77 9.17
CA ASN A 255 -1.20 -7.17 9.60
C ASN A 255 -0.55 -8.07 8.54
N ASP A 256 -0.77 -7.81 7.26
CA ASP A 256 -0.03 -8.50 6.19
C ASP A 256 1.48 -8.22 6.32
N LEU A 257 1.88 -6.97 6.59
CA LEU A 257 3.28 -6.61 6.80
C LEU A 257 3.88 -7.29 8.04
N LYS A 258 3.16 -7.33 9.15
CA LYS A 258 3.58 -8.00 10.39
C LYS A 258 3.73 -9.51 10.19
N SER A 259 2.95 -10.11 9.29
CA SER A 259 2.98 -11.54 8.99
C SER A 259 4.15 -12.00 8.12
N ILE A 260 4.94 -11.07 7.55
CA ILE A 260 6.09 -11.40 6.71
C ILE A 260 7.35 -11.47 7.56
N PRO A 261 8.03 -12.61 7.63
CA PRO A 261 9.35 -12.70 8.26
C PRO A 261 10.35 -11.84 7.49
N VAL A 262 11.12 -11.01 8.20
CA VAL A 262 12.07 -10.08 7.60
C VAL A 262 13.15 -10.77 6.77
N ASP A 263 13.58 -11.98 7.18
CA ASP A 263 14.54 -12.82 6.46
C ASP A 263 14.02 -13.26 5.08
N LYS A 264 12.70 -13.32 4.90
CA LYS A 264 12.05 -13.71 3.65
C LYS A 264 11.90 -12.55 2.66
N ILE A 265 12.16 -11.32 3.06
CA ILE A 265 12.15 -10.18 2.14
C ILE A 265 13.33 -10.31 1.17
N LYS A 266 13.02 -10.48 -0.11
CA LYS A 266 14.00 -10.52 -1.19
C LYS A 266 14.52 -9.13 -1.52
N ASN A 267 13.61 -8.21 -1.80
CA ASN A 267 13.86 -6.80 -2.06
C ASN A 267 12.59 -5.98 -1.90
N VAL A 268 12.73 -4.67 -1.94
CA VAL A 268 11.61 -3.71 -1.91
C VAL A 268 11.69 -2.80 -3.12
N GLU A 269 10.64 -2.78 -3.91
CA GLU A 269 10.47 -1.86 -5.02
C GLU A 269 9.80 -0.59 -4.49
N TYR A 270 10.48 0.52 -4.57
CA TYR A 270 10.04 1.82 -4.07
C TYR A 270 9.73 2.74 -5.26
N TYR A 271 8.46 3.09 -5.41
CA TYR A 271 7.98 4.00 -6.45
C TYR A 271 7.71 5.36 -5.81
N THR A 272 8.58 6.30 -6.04
CA THR A 272 8.34 7.69 -5.66
C THR A 272 7.18 8.28 -6.48
N ILE A 273 6.95 7.71 -7.65
CA ILE A 273 5.86 8.05 -8.56
C ILE A 273 5.17 6.75 -8.99
N PRO A 274 4.00 6.47 -8.45
CA PRO A 274 3.23 5.29 -8.81
C PRO A 274 2.75 5.29 -10.27
N PRO A 275 2.48 4.13 -10.88
CA PRO A 275 1.83 4.00 -12.19
C PRO A 275 0.47 4.72 -12.27
N ALA A 276 -0.03 5.00 -13.49
CA ALA A 276 -1.28 5.74 -13.71
C ALA A 276 -2.50 5.13 -13.01
N ARG A 277 -2.55 3.80 -12.89
CA ARG A 277 -3.59 3.08 -12.14
C ARG A 277 -3.60 3.39 -10.61
N TYR A 278 -2.54 4.02 -10.10
CA TYR A 278 -2.44 4.51 -8.72
C TYR A 278 -2.35 6.04 -8.72
N ALA A 279 -3.21 6.71 -9.48
CA ALA A 279 -3.16 8.17 -9.68
C ALA A 279 -3.30 8.95 -8.36
N ASP A 280 -4.05 8.39 -7.42
CA ASP A 280 -4.35 8.93 -6.08
C ASP A 280 -3.26 8.63 -5.02
N VAL A 281 -2.20 7.89 -5.38
CA VAL A 281 -1.15 7.45 -4.44
C VAL A 281 0.11 8.29 -4.61
N GLY A 282 0.56 8.92 -3.52
CA GLY A 282 1.78 9.74 -3.53
C GLY A 282 3.08 8.93 -3.46
N THR A 283 3.09 7.80 -2.76
CA THR A 283 4.23 6.87 -2.66
C THR A 283 3.74 5.43 -2.68
N LEU A 284 4.32 4.60 -3.53
CA LEU A 284 3.99 3.18 -3.62
C LEU A 284 5.22 2.34 -3.29
N ILE A 285 5.05 1.37 -2.41
CA ILE A 285 6.08 0.40 -2.03
C ILE A 285 5.59 -0.99 -2.35
N ASN A 286 6.43 -1.80 -2.99
CA ASN A 286 6.10 -3.19 -3.26
C ASN A 286 7.20 -4.10 -2.70
N ILE A 287 6.88 -4.82 -1.65
CA ILE A 287 7.77 -5.78 -1.00
C ILE A 287 7.74 -7.08 -1.81
N LYS A 288 8.89 -7.51 -2.27
CA LYS A 288 9.08 -8.82 -2.90
C LYS A 288 9.61 -9.79 -1.88
N THR A 289 8.92 -10.90 -1.69
CA THR A 289 9.32 -11.96 -0.77
C THR A 289 9.81 -13.22 -1.50
N GLN A 290 10.43 -14.12 -0.80
CA GLN A 290 10.78 -15.45 -1.32
C GLN A 290 9.52 -16.32 -1.33
N PRO A 291 9.26 -17.10 -2.40
CA PRO A 291 8.08 -17.97 -2.47
C PRO A 291 8.16 -19.08 -1.39
N LEU A 292 7.00 -19.43 -0.85
CA LEU A 292 6.86 -20.39 0.26
C LEU A 292 5.75 -21.40 -0.10
N ASP A 293 6.05 -22.71 -0.04
CA ASP A 293 5.15 -23.75 -0.58
C ASP A 293 4.06 -24.25 0.38
N ALA A 294 4.32 -24.26 1.69
CA ALA A 294 3.32 -24.62 2.72
C ALA A 294 3.73 -24.07 4.09
N GLY A 295 2.77 -23.63 4.90
CA GLY A 295 3.03 -23.17 6.25
C GLY A 295 1.92 -22.35 6.88
N TYR A 296 2.16 -21.93 8.12
CA TYR A 296 1.29 -21.02 8.83
C TYR A 296 2.08 -19.85 9.43
N ALA A 297 1.39 -18.71 9.60
CA ALA A 297 1.85 -17.58 10.39
C ALA A 297 0.71 -17.10 11.29
N ALA A 298 1.02 -16.81 12.54
CA ALA A 298 0.07 -16.21 13.46
C ALA A 298 0.81 -15.23 14.38
N GLY A 299 0.14 -14.19 14.82
CA GLY A 299 0.73 -13.25 15.75
C GLY A 299 -0.25 -12.22 16.27
N PHE A 300 0.23 -11.50 17.27
CA PHE A 300 -0.46 -10.35 17.82
C PHE A 300 0.50 -9.20 18.09
N ASP A 301 -0.07 -8.00 18.11
CA ASP A 301 0.57 -6.77 18.51
C ASP A 301 -0.44 -5.95 19.29
N VAL A 302 -0.18 -5.74 20.59
CA VAL A 302 -1.08 -5.05 21.51
C VAL A 302 -0.31 -3.92 22.19
N MET A 303 -0.76 -2.69 21.95
CA MET A 303 -0.29 -1.47 22.60
C MET A 303 -1.36 -0.96 23.55
N GLN A 304 -1.02 -0.81 24.81
CA GLN A 304 -1.90 -0.34 25.86
C GLN A 304 -1.23 0.77 26.67
N ALA A 305 -1.92 1.90 26.82
CA ALA A 305 -1.46 2.95 27.73
C ALA A 305 -1.64 2.57 29.22
N ALA A 306 -0.77 3.09 30.07
CA ALA A 306 -0.74 2.73 31.48
C ALA A 306 -1.89 3.36 32.29
N TRP A 307 -2.33 4.57 31.94
CA TRP A 307 -3.35 5.34 32.73
C TRP A 307 -4.46 5.97 31.88
N VAL A 308 -4.34 5.93 30.55
CA VAL A 308 -5.35 6.44 29.62
C VAL A 308 -5.98 5.26 28.91
N ALA A 309 -7.26 5.34 28.62
CA ALA A 309 -7.94 4.32 27.81
C ALA A 309 -7.56 4.45 26.33
N PHE A 310 -6.32 4.09 26.02
CA PHE A 310 -5.70 4.08 24.70
C PHE A 310 -5.19 2.69 24.39
N ASN A 311 -5.79 2.03 23.41
CA ASN A 311 -5.42 0.69 23.00
C ASN A 311 -5.37 0.57 21.48
N ASN A 312 -4.33 -0.11 20.97
CA ASN A 312 -4.26 -0.61 19.60
C ASN A 312 -3.99 -2.11 19.68
N THR A 313 -4.88 -2.91 19.10
CA THR A 313 -4.75 -4.37 19.06
C THR A 313 -4.78 -4.83 17.61
N ASN A 314 -3.84 -5.70 17.23
CA ASN A 314 -3.80 -6.37 15.94
C ASN A 314 -3.58 -7.86 16.15
N LEU A 315 -4.37 -8.68 15.47
CA LEU A 315 -4.26 -10.15 15.46
C LEU A 315 -4.24 -10.61 14.01
N TYR A 316 -3.46 -11.63 13.69
CA TYR A 316 -3.48 -12.22 12.37
C TYR A 316 -3.22 -13.72 12.39
N VAL A 317 -3.82 -14.42 11.44
CA VAL A 317 -3.59 -15.84 11.15
C VAL A 317 -3.52 -16.03 9.64
N ARG A 318 -2.52 -16.78 9.17
CA ARG A 318 -2.32 -17.16 7.77
C ARG A 318 -2.10 -18.66 7.69
N TYR A 319 -2.72 -19.31 6.71
CA TYR A 319 -2.49 -20.71 6.40
C TYR A 319 -2.34 -20.89 4.89
N ASN A 320 -1.28 -21.53 4.48
CA ASN A 320 -0.96 -21.80 3.08
C ASN A 320 -0.82 -23.29 2.85
N LYS A 321 -1.42 -23.80 1.75
CA LYS A 321 -1.23 -25.18 1.29
C LYS A 321 -1.33 -25.23 -0.24
N GLY A 322 -0.26 -25.64 -0.90
CA GLY A 322 -0.20 -25.68 -2.36
C GLY A 322 -0.53 -24.30 -2.97
N ASN A 323 -1.52 -24.22 -3.83
CA ASN A 323 -1.94 -22.99 -4.49
C ASN A 323 -2.94 -22.14 -3.70
N HIS A 324 -3.33 -22.58 -2.50
CA HIS A 324 -4.38 -21.99 -1.69
C HIS A 324 -3.81 -21.28 -0.47
N GLN A 325 -4.35 -20.11 -0.15
CA GLN A 325 -4.08 -19.38 1.09
C GLN A 325 -5.39 -18.90 1.70
N ILE A 326 -5.50 -19.05 3.02
CA ILE A 326 -6.56 -18.45 3.82
C ILE A 326 -5.91 -17.53 4.85
N ALA A 327 -6.46 -16.33 5.01
CA ALA A 327 -5.97 -15.35 5.95
C ALA A 327 -7.11 -14.71 6.72
N PHE A 328 -6.91 -14.49 7.99
CA PHE A 328 -7.80 -13.74 8.86
C PHE A 328 -7.01 -12.66 9.59
N ASP A 329 -7.53 -11.43 9.60
CA ASP A 329 -6.99 -10.28 10.33
C ASP A 329 -8.08 -9.66 11.18
N TYR A 330 -7.70 -9.20 12.35
CA TYR A 330 -8.48 -8.32 13.20
C TYR A 330 -7.62 -7.17 13.67
N SER A 331 -8.14 -5.93 13.58
CA SER A 331 -7.54 -4.77 14.21
C SER A 331 -8.58 -3.95 14.97
N MET A 332 -8.15 -3.41 16.11
CA MET A 332 -8.98 -2.56 16.95
C MET A 332 -8.17 -1.34 17.40
N GLN A 333 -8.81 -0.18 17.32
CA GLN A 333 -8.35 1.05 17.95
C GLN A 333 -9.43 1.52 18.92
N TYR A 334 -9.06 1.65 20.19
CA TYR A 334 -9.95 2.11 21.24
C TYR A 334 -9.36 3.35 21.92
N ARG A 335 -10.17 4.38 22.04
CA ARG A 335 -9.84 5.62 22.76
C ARG A 335 -11.01 6.01 23.65
N ASN A 336 -10.69 6.53 24.84
CA ASN A 336 -11.66 7.12 25.74
C ASN A 336 -10.93 8.15 26.61
N ASN A 337 -11.14 9.43 26.33
CA ASN A 337 -10.47 10.57 26.95
C ASN A 337 -11.52 11.43 27.67
N ALA A 338 -11.46 11.50 28.98
CA ALA A 338 -12.45 12.17 29.82
C ALA A 338 -12.05 13.60 30.23
N GLY A 339 -10.77 13.88 30.32
CA GLY A 339 -10.24 15.17 30.78
C GLY A 339 -9.73 16.03 29.63
N CYS A 340 -10.57 16.35 28.65
CA CYS A 340 -10.21 17.19 27.51
C CYS A 340 -10.76 18.59 27.68
N GLU A 341 -10.03 19.60 27.20
CA GLU A 341 -10.40 21.01 27.29
C GLU A 341 -10.58 21.57 25.88
N SER A 342 -11.55 22.49 25.68
CA SER A 342 -11.75 23.18 24.41
C SER A 342 -12.20 24.60 24.59
N GLU A 343 -11.86 25.44 23.60
CA GLU A 343 -12.37 26.78 23.47
C GLU A 343 -12.69 27.07 22.00
N ASP A 344 -13.90 27.58 21.79
CA ASP A 344 -14.41 28.08 20.51
C ASP A 344 -14.71 29.57 20.63
N SER A 345 -14.09 30.39 19.82
CA SER A 345 -14.35 31.82 19.73
C SER A 345 -14.92 32.17 18.38
N TYR A 346 -16.07 32.81 18.34
CA TYR A 346 -16.75 33.26 17.14
C TYR A 346 -16.97 34.77 17.22
N VAL A 347 -16.51 35.53 16.22
CA VAL A 347 -16.80 36.95 16.05
C VAL A 347 -17.52 37.13 14.74
N PHE A 348 -18.78 37.52 14.80
CA PHE A 348 -19.63 37.79 13.63
C PHE A 348 -19.62 39.28 13.33
N THR A 349 -19.37 39.66 12.08
CA THR A 349 -19.38 41.04 11.62
C THR A 349 -20.45 41.25 10.57
N ASP A 350 -21.39 42.19 10.82
CA ASP A 350 -22.42 42.58 9.87
C ASP A 350 -22.40 44.11 9.72
N GLY A 351 -21.66 44.60 8.73
CA GLY A 351 -21.41 46.02 8.54
C GLY A 351 -20.64 46.62 9.72
N THR A 352 -21.31 47.43 10.56
CA THR A 352 -20.74 48.02 11.76
C THR A 352 -21.07 47.29 13.05
N THR A 353 -21.94 46.26 12.98
CA THR A 353 -22.34 45.47 14.17
C THR A 353 -21.39 44.28 14.31
N VAL A 354 -20.83 44.10 15.50
CA VAL A 354 -19.97 42.98 15.87
C VAL A 354 -20.61 42.25 17.02
N SER A 355 -20.81 40.96 16.87
CA SER A 355 -21.31 40.03 17.92
C SER A 355 -20.27 38.96 18.16
N ASP A 356 -19.95 38.65 19.41
CA ASP A 356 -18.99 37.62 19.75
C ASP A 356 -19.55 36.59 20.74
N TYR A 357 -19.12 35.37 20.56
CA TYR A 357 -19.38 34.22 21.42
C TYR A 357 -18.08 33.54 21.79
N LEU A 358 -17.99 33.16 23.05
CA LEU A 358 -16.88 32.38 23.57
C LEU A 358 -17.44 31.16 24.31
N TYR A 359 -17.16 29.98 23.76
CA TYR A 359 -17.50 28.66 24.33
C TYR A 359 -16.27 28.11 24.99
N ARG A 360 -16.27 27.88 26.28
CA ARG A 360 -15.23 27.19 27.03
C ARG A 360 -15.82 25.97 27.68
N GLY A 361 -15.24 24.81 27.45
CA GLY A 361 -15.78 23.58 28.01
C GLY A 361 -14.79 22.48 28.19
N ASP A 362 -15.21 21.60 29.09
CA ASP A 362 -14.63 20.27 29.21
C ASP A 362 -15.35 19.32 28.28
N TYR A 363 -14.63 18.46 27.61
CA TYR A 363 -15.24 17.45 26.79
C TYR A 363 -14.71 16.04 27.07
N HIS A 364 -15.59 15.07 26.89
CA HIS A 364 -15.30 13.67 26.98
C HIS A 364 -15.55 13.03 25.62
N PHE A 365 -14.52 12.46 25.00
CA PHE A 365 -14.69 11.79 23.73
C PHE A 365 -14.07 10.41 23.74
N GLY A 366 -14.66 9.52 22.96
CA GLY A 366 -14.10 8.21 22.75
C GLY A 366 -14.58 7.56 21.47
N TYR A 367 -13.81 6.61 20.97
CA TYR A 367 -14.18 5.79 19.84
C TYR A 367 -13.64 4.37 19.93
N CYS A 368 -14.31 3.48 19.24
CA CYS A 368 -13.86 2.13 18.97
C CYS A 368 -13.99 1.86 17.47
N ASN A 369 -12.87 1.62 16.81
CA ASN A 369 -12.82 1.20 15.41
C ASN A 369 -12.35 -0.25 15.34
N GLN A 370 -13.12 -1.12 14.69
CA GLN A 370 -12.81 -2.54 14.55
C GLN A 370 -12.87 -2.93 13.07
N ASP A 371 -11.78 -3.48 12.56
CA ASP A 371 -11.64 -3.98 11.20
C ASP A 371 -11.42 -5.49 11.21
N PHE A 372 -12.20 -6.21 10.44
CA PHE A 372 -12.04 -7.63 10.19
C PHE A 372 -11.70 -7.84 8.71
N ASN A 373 -10.84 -8.81 8.42
CA ASN A 373 -10.54 -9.20 7.05
C ASN A 373 -10.44 -10.71 6.95
N LEU A 374 -11.31 -11.30 6.14
CA LEU A 374 -11.22 -12.70 5.74
C LEU A 374 -10.81 -12.74 4.27
N LYS A 375 -9.68 -13.39 3.97
CA LYS A 375 -9.10 -13.42 2.64
C LYS A 375 -8.85 -14.86 2.20
N TYR A 376 -9.30 -15.19 1.00
CA TYR A 376 -8.94 -16.41 0.29
C TYR A 376 -8.18 -16.06 -0.97
N ILE A 377 -7.07 -16.77 -1.23
CA ILE A 377 -6.24 -16.58 -2.42
C ILE A 377 -5.99 -17.94 -3.06
N PHE A 378 -6.22 -18.01 -4.36
CA PHE A 378 -5.74 -19.07 -5.23
C PHE A 378 -4.68 -18.51 -6.17
N ASN A 379 -3.50 -19.14 -6.19
CA ASN A 379 -2.39 -18.69 -7.05
C ASN A 379 -1.72 -19.88 -7.74
N LYS A 380 -1.96 -20.01 -9.03
CA LYS A 380 -1.20 -20.88 -9.92
C LYS A 380 -0.11 -20.03 -10.56
N GLU A 381 1.14 -20.25 -10.14
CA GLU A 381 2.29 -19.46 -10.57
C GLU A 381 2.36 -19.35 -12.10
N ASN A 382 2.62 -18.12 -12.60
CA ASN A 382 2.71 -17.77 -14.01
C ASN A 382 1.44 -18.01 -14.87
N ASP A 383 0.29 -18.31 -14.29
CA ASP A 383 -0.95 -18.54 -15.00
C ASP A 383 -2.09 -17.68 -14.45
N LEU A 384 -2.63 -18.02 -13.31
CA LEU A 384 -3.85 -17.45 -12.75
C LEU A 384 -3.71 -17.10 -11.28
N THR A 385 -4.12 -15.89 -10.95
CA THR A 385 -4.32 -15.44 -9.55
C THR A 385 -5.78 -15.06 -9.35
N PHE A 386 -6.41 -15.61 -8.34
CA PHE A 386 -7.74 -15.21 -7.87
C PHE A 386 -7.67 -14.86 -6.38
N GLN A 387 -8.34 -13.78 -5.98
CA GLN A 387 -8.51 -13.41 -4.57
C GLN A 387 -9.96 -13.04 -4.31
N ALA A 388 -10.49 -13.50 -3.18
CA ALA A 388 -11.72 -13.01 -2.59
C ALA A 388 -11.41 -12.50 -1.18
N LYS A 389 -11.82 -11.26 -0.87
CA LYS A 389 -11.61 -10.62 0.43
C LYS A 389 -12.91 -10.04 0.93
N PHE A 390 -13.34 -10.47 2.11
CA PHE A 390 -14.49 -9.91 2.82
C PHE A 390 -13.99 -9.09 4.03
N SER A 391 -14.40 -7.82 4.11
CA SER A 391 -13.85 -6.87 5.08
C SER A 391 -14.97 -6.04 5.72
N PRO A 392 -15.60 -6.50 6.81
CA PRO A 392 -16.49 -5.67 7.62
C PRO A 392 -15.70 -4.72 8.53
N ASN A 393 -16.15 -3.47 8.61
CA ASN A 393 -15.71 -2.45 9.55
C ASN A 393 -16.85 -2.07 10.48
N ILE A 394 -16.56 -1.93 11.76
CA ILE A 394 -17.48 -1.45 12.79
C ILE A 394 -16.83 -0.27 13.50
N PHE A 395 -17.50 0.87 13.44
CA PHE A 395 -17.03 2.09 14.10
C PHE A 395 -18.11 2.65 15.02
N THR A 396 -17.72 3.00 16.24
CA THR A 396 -18.56 3.71 17.21
C THR A 396 -17.77 4.88 17.79
N GLN A 397 -18.43 6.01 17.94
CA GLN A 397 -17.86 7.22 18.55
C GLN A 397 -18.90 7.89 19.44
N PHE A 398 -18.43 8.48 20.52
CA PHE A 398 -19.21 9.39 21.31
C PHE A 398 -18.41 10.65 21.60
N TRP A 399 -19.12 11.75 21.75
CA TRP A 399 -18.61 13.05 22.13
C TRP A 399 -19.60 13.73 23.06
N ARG A 400 -19.12 14.25 24.19
CA ARG A 400 -19.94 15.02 25.12
C ARG A 400 -19.14 16.23 25.54
N THR A 401 -19.73 17.42 25.42
CA THR A 401 -19.14 18.68 25.83
C THR A 401 -20.10 19.39 26.77
N ASP A 402 -19.59 19.89 27.89
CA ASP A 402 -20.30 20.80 28.80
C ASP A 402 -19.58 22.16 28.69
N ASN A 403 -20.25 23.17 28.13
CA ASN A 403 -19.67 24.47 27.78
C ASN A 403 -20.24 25.58 28.69
N LYS A 404 -19.37 26.54 29.09
CA LYS A 404 -19.78 27.89 29.49
C LYS A 404 -19.77 28.81 28.28
N ILE A 405 -20.80 29.60 28.12
CA ILE A 405 -21.02 30.47 26.98
C ILE A 405 -20.97 31.92 27.51
N GLU A 406 -20.08 32.72 26.96
CA GLU A 406 -19.98 34.15 27.16
C GLU A 406 -20.37 34.85 25.86
N ALA A 407 -21.39 35.73 25.90
CA ALA A 407 -21.93 36.40 24.72
C ALA A 407 -21.83 37.91 24.90
N HIS A 408 -21.16 38.62 23.97
CA HIS A 408 -20.96 40.03 24.02
C HIS A 408 -21.58 40.72 22.78
N ASN A 409 -22.10 41.93 22.99
CA ASN A 409 -22.66 42.74 21.91
C ASN A 409 -23.74 42.08 21.07
N ASN A 410 -24.42 41.09 21.65
CA ASN A 410 -25.44 40.34 20.94
C ASN A 410 -26.85 40.63 21.48
N PRO A 411 -27.81 41.12 20.65
CA PRO A 411 -29.18 41.42 21.08
C PRO A 411 -30.01 40.16 21.37
N LEU A 412 -29.58 39.00 20.89
CA LEU A 412 -30.40 37.76 20.96
C LEU A 412 -29.87 36.79 22.03
N TRP A 413 -28.60 36.92 22.46
CA TRP A 413 -27.96 35.91 23.31
C TRP A 413 -27.29 36.52 24.53
N GLN A 414 -27.43 35.82 25.65
CA GLN A 414 -26.86 36.14 26.95
C GLN A 414 -25.89 35.04 27.37
N ASP A 415 -25.09 35.35 28.39
CA ASP A 415 -24.24 34.34 29.02
C ASP A 415 -25.07 33.11 29.42
N GLY A 416 -24.49 31.92 29.18
CA GLY A 416 -25.23 30.67 29.35
C GLY A 416 -24.33 29.47 29.57
N GLU A 417 -24.98 28.33 29.55
CA GLU A 417 -24.38 27.01 29.60
C GLU A 417 -24.93 26.17 28.44
N GLY A 418 -24.05 25.37 27.86
CA GLY A 418 -24.41 24.48 26.77
C GLY A 418 -23.92 23.05 27.03
N ARG A 419 -24.70 22.09 26.52
CA ARG A 419 -24.31 20.69 26.52
C ARG A 419 -24.58 20.06 25.15
N LEU A 420 -23.54 19.47 24.56
CA LEU A 420 -23.65 18.69 23.34
C LEU A 420 -23.31 17.23 23.63
N GLU A 421 -24.20 16.32 23.29
CA GLU A 421 -23.95 14.89 23.28
C GLU A 421 -24.09 14.36 21.82
N ARG A 422 -23.01 13.76 21.30
CA ARG A 422 -22.97 13.16 19.97
C ARG A 422 -22.67 11.68 20.06
N LYS A 423 -23.41 10.86 19.29
CA LYS A 423 -23.15 9.42 19.13
C LYS A 423 -23.15 9.07 17.66
N VAL A 424 -22.06 8.50 17.19
CA VAL A 424 -21.90 8.04 15.80
C VAL A 424 -21.71 6.52 15.79
N ARG A 425 -22.38 5.86 14.86
CA ARG A 425 -22.20 4.43 14.59
C ARG A 425 -22.11 4.20 13.09
N SER A 426 -21.13 3.40 12.68
CA SER A 426 -20.96 3.01 11.29
C SER A 426 -20.72 1.51 11.20
N PHE A 427 -21.33 0.89 10.19
CA PHE A 427 -21.11 -0.49 9.80
C PHE A 427 -20.88 -0.53 8.29
N GLY A 428 -19.72 -1.06 7.87
CA GLY A 428 -19.26 -1.02 6.48
C GLY A 428 -18.69 -2.35 6.01
N PRO A 429 -19.50 -3.34 5.57
CA PRO A 429 -18.98 -4.54 4.92
C PRO A 429 -18.56 -4.24 3.48
N SER A 430 -17.48 -4.88 3.04
CA SER A 430 -17.04 -4.87 1.65
C SER A 430 -16.64 -6.27 1.17
N LEU A 431 -16.87 -6.54 -0.12
CA LEU A 431 -16.43 -7.75 -0.81
C LEU A 431 -15.61 -7.34 -2.02
N ASP A 432 -14.37 -7.79 -2.06
CA ASP A 432 -13.40 -7.52 -3.12
C ASP A 432 -13.03 -8.83 -3.82
N LEU A 433 -13.24 -8.86 -5.13
CA LEU A 433 -12.95 -9.99 -6.01
C LEU A 433 -11.93 -9.58 -7.06
N TYR A 434 -10.79 -10.22 -7.05
CA TYR A 434 -9.67 -9.95 -7.95
C TYR A 434 -9.29 -11.16 -8.79
N LEU A 435 -9.06 -10.94 -10.07
CA LEU A 435 -8.58 -11.94 -11.03
C LEU A 435 -7.43 -11.35 -11.84
N ASN A 436 -6.32 -12.09 -11.96
CA ASN A 436 -5.24 -11.78 -12.90
C ASN A 436 -4.88 -13.03 -13.69
N LYS A 437 -4.98 -12.94 -15.00
CA LYS A 437 -4.62 -14.00 -15.94
C LYS A 437 -3.44 -13.57 -16.79
N LYS A 438 -2.37 -14.35 -16.77
CA LYS A 438 -1.24 -14.19 -17.69
C LYS A 438 -1.56 -14.88 -19.01
N LEU A 439 -1.26 -14.20 -20.09
CA LEU A 439 -1.44 -14.67 -21.47
C LEU A 439 -0.08 -14.87 -22.13
N ASN A 440 -0.04 -15.59 -23.23
CA ASN A 440 1.20 -15.78 -24.00
C ASN A 440 1.76 -14.45 -24.51
N GLY A 441 3.08 -14.36 -24.73
CA GLY A 441 3.74 -13.16 -25.26
C GLY A 441 3.84 -11.99 -24.29
N ASN A 442 4.06 -12.26 -23.00
CA ASN A 442 4.21 -11.24 -21.94
C ASN A 442 3.01 -10.30 -21.84
N GLN A 443 1.82 -10.84 -21.98
CA GLN A 443 0.55 -10.13 -21.85
C GLN A 443 -0.15 -10.58 -20.56
N GLU A 444 -1.01 -9.71 -20.04
CA GLU A 444 -1.86 -10.01 -18.89
C GLU A 444 -3.15 -9.23 -18.92
N VAL A 445 -4.20 -9.84 -18.39
CA VAL A 445 -5.49 -9.21 -18.13
C VAL A 445 -5.75 -9.27 -16.63
N THR A 446 -6.20 -8.15 -16.08
CA THR A 446 -6.55 -8.04 -14.67
C THR A 446 -7.97 -7.51 -14.55
N VAL A 447 -8.76 -8.11 -13.69
CA VAL A 447 -10.12 -7.68 -13.34
C VAL A 447 -10.20 -7.52 -11.84
N ASP A 448 -10.83 -6.45 -11.37
CA ASP A 448 -11.05 -6.17 -9.95
C ASP A 448 -12.46 -5.63 -9.75
N VAL A 449 -13.22 -6.23 -8.84
CA VAL A 449 -14.60 -5.83 -8.53
C VAL A 449 -14.77 -5.70 -7.03
N LEU A 450 -15.04 -4.49 -6.57
CA LEU A 450 -15.30 -4.18 -5.17
C LEU A 450 -16.75 -3.74 -4.98
N GLY A 451 -17.50 -4.47 -4.16
CA GLY A 451 -18.81 -4.07 -3.67
C GLY A 451 -18.71 -3.60 -2.22
N THR A 452 -19.31 -2.46 -1.90
CA THR A 452 -19.36 -1.92 -0.53
C THR A 452 -20.76 -1.51 -0.15
N TYR A 453 -21.08 -1.67 1.14
CA TYR A 453 -22.25 -1.11 1.78
C TYR A 453 -21.81 -0.37 3.02
N TYR A 454 -22.29 0.83 3.24
CA TYR A 454 -22.06 1.60 4.46
C TYR A 454 -23.38 2.04 5.06
N HIS A 455 -23.56 1.74 6.34
CA HIS A 455 -24.64 2.28 7.16
C HIS A 455 -24.03 3.20 8.21
N ASN A 456 -24.34 4.49 8.13
CA ASN A 456 -23.89 5.49 9.08
C ASN A 456 -25.08 6.09 9.81
N SER A 457 -24.94 6.29 11.11
CA SER A 457 -25.95 6.99 11.93
C SER A 457 -25.27 7.92 12.92
N GLN A 458 -25.80 9.12 13.05
CA GLN A 458 -25.39 10.13 14.02
C GLN A 458 -26.61 10.63 14.77
N ASN A 459 -26.51 10.68 16.09
CA ASN A 459 -27.51 11.27 16.97
C ASN A 459 -26.82 12.33 17.81
N ASP A 460 -27.26 13.58 17.69
CA ASP A 460 -26.75 14.72 18.46
C ASP A 460 -27.91 15.25 19.32
N HIS A 461 -27.64 15.54 20.56
CA HIS A 461 -28.51 16.31 21.43
C HIS A 461 -27.73 17.55 21.89
N ASN A 462 -28.17 18.74 21.45
CA ASN A 462 -27.53 20.01 21.72
C ASN A 462 -28.50 20.93 22.46
N LYS A 463 -28.19 21.25 23.71
CA LYS A 463 -29.02 22.10 24.56
C LYS A 463 -28.22 23.27 25.10
N GLN A 464 -28.75 24.49 24.98
CA GLN A 464 -28.18 25.69 25.51
C GLN A 464 -29.22 26.49 26.32
N GLN A 465 -28.79 27.03 27.42
CA GLN A 465 -29.68 27.80 28.34
C GLN A 465 -28.93 28.98 28.92
N THR A 466 -29.67 30.06 29.27
CA THR A 466 -29.07 31.25 29.96
C THR A 466 -28.75 30.94 31.40
N THR A 467 -27.70 31.59 31.94
CA THR A 467 -27.37 31.53 33.35
C THR A 467 -28.16 32.54 34.16
N SER A 468 -28.75 33.57 33.53
CA SER A 468 -29.58 34.56 34.19
C SER A 468 -30.93 33.97 34.54
N ALA A 469 -31.25 33.88 35.81
CA ALA A 469 -32.61 33.59 36.25
C ALA A 469 -33.56 34.66 35.72
N GLN A 470 -34.53 34.30 34.88
CA GLN A 470 -35.63 35.21 34.61
C GLN A 470 -36.36 35.50 35.93
N PRO A 471 -36.83 36.76 36.16
CA PRO A 471 -37.64 37.09 37.34
C PRO A 471 -38.84 36.15 37.35
N GLU A 472 -38.96 35.39 38.42
CA GLU A 472 -39.92 34.38 38.82
C GLU A 472 -41.12 34.14 37.88
N SER A 473 -41.05 33.03 37.12
CA SER A 473 -42.26 32.39 36.61
C SER A 473 -43.07 31.85 37.80
N PRO A 474 -44.37 32.00 37.87
CA PRO A 474 -45.22 31.58 39.01
C PRO A 474 -45.22 30.06 39.33
N THR A 475 -44.47 29.28 38.60
CA THR A 475 -44.39 27.82 38.70
C THR A 475 -43.06 27.30 39.31
N GLY A 476 -42.20 28.17 39.91
CA GLY A 476 -41.11 27.74 40.84
C GLY A 476 -39.95 26.92 40.23
N GLY A 477 -39.64 27.05 38.96
CA GLY A 477 -38.47 26.40 38.34
C GLY A 477 -37.25 27.32 38.35
N GLN A 478 -36.26 27.04 39.19
CA GLN A 478 -34.92 27.62 39.10
C GLN A 478 -34.21 27.02 37.86
N GLY A 479 -34.42 27.56 36.67
CA GLY A 479 -33.69 27.21 35.48
C GLY A 479 -33.61 28.42 34.54
N GLY A 480 -32.45 28.65 33.90
CA GLY A 480 -32.29 29.65 32.84
C GLY A 480 -33.28 29.40 31.68
N ALA A 481 -33.59 30.47 30.90
CA ALA A 481 -34.35 30.28 29.69
C ALA A 481 -33.61 29.39 28.69
N VAL A 482 -34.34 28.41 28.12
CA VAL A 482 -33.79 27.56 27.05
C VAL A 482 -33.64 28.43 25.81
N LEU A 483 -32.42 28.57 25.32
CA LEU A 483 -32.06 29.31 24.11
C LEU A 483 -32.12 28.43 22.87
N PHE A 484 -31.71 27.19 23.02
CA PHE A 484 -31.57 26.23 21.94
C PHE A 484 -31.69 24.81 22.50
N ASP A 485 -32.49 23.96 21.86
CA ASP A 485 -32.67 22.55 22.23
C ASP A 485 -32.96 21.75 20.96
N ASP A 486 -31.95 21.04 20.43
CA ASP A 486 -32.07 20.27 19.19
C ASP A 486 -31.75 18.79 19.42
N ASP A 487 -32.62 17.91 18.91
CA ASP A 487 -32.40 16.45 18.86
C ASP A 487 -32.20 16.04 17.38
N MET A 488 -30.97 16.17 16.89
CA MET A 488 -30.66 15.82 15.51
C MET A 488 -30.42 14.32 15.37
N ARG A 489 -31.03 13.74 14.36
CA ARG A 489 -30.80 12.34 13.93
C ARG A 489 -30.51 12.29 12.46
N ALA A 490 -29.34 11.82 12.11
CA ALA A 490 -28.93 11.65 10.72
C ALA A 490 -28.58 10.19 10.43
N LYS A 491 -28.95 9.74 9.24
CA LYS A 491 -28.63 8.40 8.72
C LYS A 491 -28.19 8.52 7.27
N ASN A 492 -27.21 7.70 6.88
CA ASN A 492 -26.80 7.58 5.49
C ASN A 492 -26.55 6.10 5.17
N ASP A 493 -27.27 5.60 4.18
CA ASP A 493 -27.09 4.26 3.61
C ASP A 493 -26.46 4.40 2.23
N LYS A 494 -25.22 3.92 2.06
CA LYS A 494 -24.49 3.98 0.81
C LYS A 494 -24.18 2.58 0.28
N VAL A 495 -24.49 2.37 -1.00
CA VAL A 495 -24.06 1.19 -1.76
C VAL A 495 -23.17 1.64 -2.89
N SER A 496 -22.02 0.99 -3.07
CA SER A 496 -21.20 1.24 -4.24
C SER A 496 -20.63 -0.03 -4.87
N LEU A 497 -20.42 0.03 -6.18
CA LEU A 497 -19.79 -0.99 -7.00
C LEU A 497 -18.68 -0.35 -7.80
N ILE A 498 -17.44 -0.83 -7.60
CA ILE A 498 -16.27 -0.39 -8.35
C ILE A 498 -15.78 -1.57 -9.18
N GLY A 499 -15.73 -1.41 -10.49
CA GLY A 499 -15.20 -2.43 -11.40
C GLY A 499 -14.05 -1.87 -12.23
N GLU A 500 -12.95 -2.60 -12.33
CA GLU A 500 -11.81 -2.22 -13.17
C GLU A 500 -11.32 -3.40 -13.99
N VAL A 501 -11.05 -3.14 -15.28
CA VAL A 501 -10.42 -4.08 -16.19
C VAL A 501 -9.18 -3.42 -16.78
N ALA A 502 -8.04 -4.10 -16.73
CA ALA A 502 -6.78 -3.61 -17.27
C ALA A 502 -6.08 -4.69 -18.11
N TYR A 503 -5.50 -4.26 -19.22
CA TYR A 503 -4.63 -5.06 -20.07
C TYR A 503 -3.23 -4.46 -20.08
N THR A 504 -2.22 -5.31 -19.95
CA THR A 504 -0.81 -4.89 -20.01
C THR A 504 -0.03 -5.80 -20.94
N LYS A 505 0.80 -5.22 -21.80
CA LYS A 505 1.75 -5.92 -22.66
C LYS A 505 3.15 -5.36 -22.45
N SER A 506 4.12 -6.27 -22.31
CA SER A 506 5.53 -5.92 -22.14
C SER A 506 6.36 -6.47 -23.30
N TRP A 507 7.26 -5.65 -23.86
CA TRP A 507 8.25 -6.07 -24.84
C TRP A 507 9.59 -5.34 -24.62
N GLY A 508 10.64 -6.09 -24.38
CA GLY A 508 11.95 -5.55 -24.01
C GLY A 508 11.86 -4.67 -22.77
N THR A 509 12.22 -3.39 -22.89
CA THR A 509 12.16 -2.40 -21.80
C THR A 509 10.88 -1.58 -21.80
N THR A 510 9.96 -1.81 -22.74
CA THR A 510 8.74 -1.04 -22.92
C THR A 510 7.53 -1.80 -22.37
N ASN A 511 6.67 -1.09 -21.66
CA ASN A 511 5.38 -1.58 -21.17
C ASN A 511 4.27 -0.68 -21.71
N LEU A 512 3.20 -1.27 -22.18
CA LEU A 512 1.98 -0.59 -22.60
C LEU A 512 0.82 -1.13 -21.76
N SER A 513 0.04 -0.24 -21.18
CA SER A 513 -1.12 -0.59 -20.35
C SER A 513 -2.33 0.22 -20.80
N PHE A 514 -3.49 -0.42 -20.81
CA PHE A 514 -4.80 0.21 -20.99
C PHE A 514 -5.74 -0.28 -19.89
N GLY A 515 -6.64 0.58 -19.46
CA GLY A 515 -7.64 0.18 -18.48
C GLY A 515 -8.89 1.03 -18.51
N TYR A 516 -9.93 0.45 -17.96
CA TYR A 516 -11.21 1.10 -17.72
C TYR A 516 -11.68 0.78 -16.31
N LYS A 517 -12.07 1.82 -15.56
CA LYS A 517 -12.61 1.73 -14.22
C LYS A 517 -13.95 2.45 -14.17
N ALA A 518 -14.97 1.77 -13.66
CA ALA A 518 -16.26 2.35 -13.34
C ALA A 518 -16.47 2.35 -11.82
N THR A 519 -16.93 3.46 -11.28
CA THR A 519 -17.40 3.59 -9.89
C THR A 519 -18.85 4.02 -9.94
N LEU A 520 -19.75 3.19 -9.44
CA LEU A 520 -21.19 3.43 -9.37
C LEU A 520 -21.59 3.47 -7.90
N ALA A 521 -22.10 4.60 -7.44
CA ALA A 521 -22.47 4.76 -6.04
C ALA A 521 -23.85 5.39 -5.90
N LYS A 522 -24.64 4.83 -5.00
CA LYS A 522 -25.92 5.40 -4.55
C LYS A 522 -25.85 5.66 -3.05
N SER A 523 -26.32 6.83 -2.63
CA SER A 523 -26.40 7.21 -1.22
C SER A 523 -27.79 7.76 -0.91
N ASP A 524 -28.42 7.19 0.13
CA ASP A 524 -29.69 7.62 0.66
C ASP A 524 -29.47 8.26 2.05
N TYR A 525 -29.52 9.58 2.10
CA TYR A 525 -29.28 10.39 3.29
C TYR A 525 -30.59 10.92 3.88
N LYS A 526 -30.74 10.86 5.20
CA LYS A 526 -31.87 11.35 5.93
C LYS A 526 -31.42 12.09 7.17
N ILE A 527 -31.93 13.28 7.39
CA ILE A 527 -31.70 14.08 8.59
C ILE A 527 -33.00 14.60 9.16
N ARG A 528 -33.08 14.62 10.46
CA ARG A 528 -34.14 15.24 11.23
C ARG A 528 -33.53 16.13 12.31
N ASN A 529 -33.90 17.40 12.37
CA ASN A 529 -33.48 18.36 13.38
C ASN A 529 -34.54 19.48 13.52
N MET A 530 -34.32 20.45 14.41
CA MET A 530 -35.24 21.55 14.61
C MET A 530 -35.36 22.48 13.38
N LEU A 531 -34.34 22.61 12.56
CA LEU A 531 -34.36 23.43 11.34
C LEU A 531 -35.32 22.90 10.29
N SER A 532 -35.65 21.63 10.33
CA SER A 532 -36.66 20.97 9.50
C SER A 532 -38.03 20.82 10.19
N ASP A 533 -38.33 21.60 11.25
CA ASP A 533 -39.54 21.45 12.11
C ASP A 533 -39.73 20.02 12.60
N TYR A 534 -38.65 19.31 12.89
CA TYR A 534 -38.58 17.86 13.18
C TYR A 534 -39.10 16.95 12.06
N ASN A 535 -39.36 17.49 10.87
CA ASN A 535 -39.59 16.69 9.69
C ASN A 535 -38.31 16.05 9.16
N GLU A 536 -38.47 14.91 8.54
CA GLU A 536 -37.33 14.21 7.94
C GLU A 536 -36.99 14.83 6.57
N TYR A 537 -35.82 15.36 6.41
CA TYR A 537 -35.24 15.73 5.11
C TYR A 537 -34.57 14.51 4.52
N ALA A 538 -35.00 14.05 3.35
CA ALA A 538 -34.43 12.94 2.63
C ALA A 538 -33.75 13.44 1.36
N TYR A 539 -32.58 12.86 1.06
CA TYR A 539 -31.75 13.21 -0.07
C TYR A 539 -31.11 11.95 -0.67
N THR A 540 -31.35 11.73 -1.94
CA THR A 540 -30.75 10.62 -2.69
C THR A 540 -29.75 11.16 -3.71
N SER A 541 -28.58 10.53 -3.80
CA SER A 541 -27.56 10.90 -4.77
C SER A 541 -27.03 9.67 -5.48
N HIS A 542 -26.88 9.77 -6.80
CA HIS A 542 -26.19 8.83 -7.66
C HIS A 542 -24.90 9.46 -8.17
N ASN A 543 -23.78 8.79 -7.98
CA ASN A 543 -22.46 9.27 -8.40
C ASN A 543 -21.77 8.20 -9.23
N ASP A 544 -21.67 8.46 -10.54
CA ASP A 544 -21.08 7.54 -11.49
C ASP A 544 -19.80 8.17 -12.08
N ASN A 545 -18.69 7.45 -11.95
CA ASN A 545 -17.40 7.87 -12.48
C ASN A 545 -16.85 6.81 -13.42
N HIS A 546 -16.46 7.23 -14.63
CA HIS A 546 -15.91 6.37 -15.65
C HIS A 546 -14.52 6.86 -16.03
N TYR A 547 -13.48 6.12 -15.66
CA TYR A 547 -12.09 6.46 -15.91
C TYR A 547 -11.48 5.53 -16.95
N PHE A 548 -11.04 6.10 -18.07
CA PHE A 548 -10.28 5.43 -19.12
C PHE A 548 -8.82 5.87 -19.05
N TYR A 549 -7.89 4.96 -19.16
CA TYR A 549 -6.47 5.32 -19.15
C TYR A 549 -5.64 4.47 -20.11
N GLY A 550 -4.59 5.08 -20.62
CA GLY A 550 -3.51 4.43 -21.36
C GLY A 550 -2.16 4.93 -20.85
N GLU A 551 -1.19 4.07 -20.71
CA GLU A 551 0.15 4.42 -20.25
C GLU A 551 1.20 3.65 -21.04
N ILE A 552 2.23 4.36 -21.52
CA ILE A 552 3.43 3.78 -22.09
C ILE A 552 4.64 4.17 -21.24
N GLY A 553 5.45 3.19 -20.87
CA GLY A 553 6.69 3.39 -20.15
C GLY A 553 7.85 2.68 -20.83
N GLY A 554 9.03 3.30 -20.78
CA GLY A 554 10.21 2.75 -21.43
C GLY A 554 11.51 3.45 -21.03
N LYS A 555 12.58 3.14 -21.76
CA LYS A 555 13.90 3.69 -21.53
C LYS A 555 14.54 4.17 -22.84
N LEU A 556 14.99 5.40 -22.84
CA LEU A 556 15.77 6.01 -23.90
C LEU A 556 17.20 6.25 -23.38
N LYS A 557 18.12 5.36 -23.70
CA LYS A 557 19.49 5.34 -23.12
C LYS A 557 19.44 5.31 -21.58
N LYS A 558 19.86 6.38 -20.90
CA LYS A 558 19.80 6.52 -19.44
C LYS A 558 18.50 7.13 -18.94
N LEU A 559 17.77 7.85 -19.79
CA LEU A 559 16.50 8.48 -19.43
C LEU A 559 15.39 7.45 -19.44
N SER A 560 14.72 7.28 -18.33
CA SER A 560 13.49 6.51 -18.21
C SER A 560 12.30 7.44 -18.32
N TYR A 561 11.28 7.02 -19.03
CA TYR A 561 10.05 7.80 -19.19
C TYR A 561 8.82 6.96 -18.95
N ARG A 562 7.78 7.63 -18.51
CA ARG A 562 6.42 7.12 -18.45
C ARG A 562 5.47 8.23 -18.86
N LEU A 563 4.65 7.97 -19.86
CA LEU A 563 3.64 8.88 -20.37
C LEU A 563 2.29 8.20 -20.21
N GLY A 564 1.42 8.77 -19.42
CA GLY A 564 0.04 8.35 -19.21
C GLY A 564 -0.92 9.41 -19.73
N VAL A 565 -2.00 8.96 -20.33
CA VAL A 565 -3.16 9.75 -20.68
C VAL A 565 -4.40 9.06 -20.18
N GLY A 566 -5.27 9.82 -19.54
CA GLY A 566 -6.55 9.31 -19.08
C GLY A 566 -7.66 10.33 -19.26
N GLY A 567 -8.89 9.88 -19.14
CA GLY A 567 -10.08 10.70 -19.14
C GLY A 567 -11.08 10.19 -18.12
N THR A 568 -11.54 11.08 -17.25
CA THR A 568 -12.57 10.78 -16.25
C THR A 568 -13.86 11.49 -16.66
N TYR A 569 -14.90 10.73 -16.91
CA TYR A 569 -16.26 11.20 -17.03
C TYR A 569 -16.94 11.03 -15.69
N VAL A 570 -17.41 12.14 -15.12
CA VAL A 570 -18.12 12.19 -13.84
C VAL A 570 -19.57 12.53 -14.13
N ASN A 571 -20.47 11.78 -13.54
CA ASN A 571 -21.90 12.06 -13.55
C ASN A 571 -22.42 12.00 -12.12
N THR A 572 -23.01 13.10 -11.65
CA THR A 572 -23.68 13.20 -10.36
C THR A 572 -25.11 13.63 -10.58
N ASP A 573 -26.04 12.77 -10.24
CA ASP A 573 -27.47 13.01 -10.28
C ASP A 573 -28.02 12.95 -8.85
N ASN A 574 -28.70 14.01 -8.45
CA ASN A 574 -29.31 14.10 -7.13
C ASN A 574 -30.64 14.88 -7.21
N ASP A 575 -31.38 14.92 -6.10
CA ASP A 575 -32.72 15.54 -6.03
C ASP A 575 -32.73 17.05 -6.39
N VAL A 576 -31.60 17.70 -6.51
CA VAL A 576 -31.44 19.15 -6.75
C VAL A 576 -30.79 19.47 -8.07
N THR A 577 -29.75 18.73 -8.47
CA THR A 577 -28.95 18.99 -9.67
C THR A 577 -28.56 17.71 -10.40
N ASP A 578 -28.41 17.84 -11.71
CA ASP A 578 -27.77 16.88 -12.60
C ASP A 578 -26.50 17.53 -13.16
N TYR A 579 -25.36 16.95 -12.88
CA TYR A 579 -24.05 17.46 -13.26
C TYR A 579 -23.22 16.38 -13.94
N SER A 580 -22.74 16.68 -15.14
CA SER A 580 -21.82 15.80 -15.84
C SER A 580 -20.68 16.55 -16.49
N LYS A 581 -19.45 16.03 -16.37
CA LYS A 581 -18.25 16.65 -16.91
C LYS A 581 -17.17 15.64 -17.24
N PHE A 582 -16.40 15.93 -18.27
CA PHE A 582 -15.23 15.15 -18.65
C PHE A 582 -13.95 15.88 -18.25
N TYR A 583 -13.03 15.16 -17.62
CA TYR A 583 -11.72 15.66 -17.21
C TYR A 583 -10.61 14.87 -17.90
N PHE A 584 -9.68 15.59 -18.50
CA PHE A 584 -8.46 15.00 -19.04
C PHE A 584 -7.39 14.89 -17.95
N THR A 585 -6.76 13.72 -17.81
CA THR A 585 -5.83 13.39 -16.72
C THR A 585 -4.47 12.95 -17.29
N PRO A 586 -3.63 13.88 -17.77
CA PRO A 586 -2.30 13.57 -18.26
C PRO A 586 -1.33 13.32 -17.11
N LYS A 587 -0.34 12.44 -17.36
CA LYS A 587 0.75 12.17 -16.44
C LYS A 587 2.07 11.96 -17.18
N LEU A 588 3.09 12.71 -16.81
CA LEU A 588 4.45 12.54 -17.30
C LEU A 588 5.39 12.26 -16.15
N VAL A 589 6.22 11.23 -16.29
CA VAL A 589 7.30 10.92 -15.38
C VAL A 589 8.59 10.76 -16.18
N LEU A 590 9.60 11.51 -15.79
CA LEU A 590 10.96 11.38 -16.30
C LEU A 590 11.90 11.02 -15.15
N SER A 591 12.81 10.09 -15.38
CA SER A 591 13.76 9.66 -14.36
C SER A 591 15.15 9.45 -14.97
N TYR A 592 16.14 10.06 -14.36
CA TYR A 592 17.52 9.99 -14.80
C TYR A 592 18.44 9.49 -13.66
N PRO A 593 19.12 8.36 -13.85
CA PRO A 593 20.06 7.84 -12.85
C PRO A 593 21.34 8.71 -12.81
N ILE A 594 21.74 9.05 -11.60
CA ILE A 594 23.00 9.73 -11.29
C ILE A 594 23.87 8.85 -10.39
N LYS A 595 25.10 9.27 -10.10
CA LYS A 595 25.98 8.51 -9.19
C LYS A 595 25.33 8.44 -7.80
N ASN A 596 25.11 7.22 -7.33
CA ASN A 596 24.49 6.90 -6.03
C ASN A 596 23.04 7.41 -5.86
N GLY A 597 22.32 7.66 -6.95
CA GLY A 597 20.96 8.17 -6.83
C GLY A 597 20.21 8.34 -8.12
N GLN A 598 19.13 9.11 -8.04
CA GLN A 598 18.19 9.33 -9.13
C GLN A 598 17.59 10.73 -9.04
N LEU A 599 17.52 11.42 -10.17
CA LEU A 599 16.75 12.64 -10.37
C LEU A 599 15.44 12.28 -11.06
N GLN A 600 14.31 12.84 -10.62
CA GLN A 600 13.00 12.52 -11.13
C GLN A 600 12.12 13.76 -11.24
N LEU A 601 11.43 13.89 -12.38
CA LEU A 601 10.42 14.90 -12.63
C LEU A 601 9.06 14.22 -12.82
N GLU A 602 8.05 14.71 -12.13
CA GLU A 602 6.64 14.34 -12.31
C GLU A 602 5.82 15.57 -12.66
N VAL A 603 4.91 15.42 -13.62
CA VAL A 603 3.85 16.39 -13.91
C VAL A 603 2.56 15.61 -14.07
N ARG A 604 1.50 16.04 -13.38
CA ARG A 604 0.18 15.39 -13.41
C ARG A 604 -0.95 16.38 -13.27
N SER A 605 -2.13 15.97 -13.75
CA SER A 605 -3.39 16.67 -13.55
C SER A 605 -4.49 15.67 -13.21
N ASN A 606 -5.24 15.89 -12.11
CA ASN A 606 -6.32 15.02 -11.66
C ASN A 606 -7.53 15.85 -11.21
N PRO A 607 -8.78 15.38 -11.45
CA PRO A 607 -9.96 16.01 -10.89
C PRO A 607 -10.04 15.80 -9.38
N VAL A 608 -10.53 16.83 -8.67
CA VAL A 608 -10.89 16.79 -7.24
C VAL A 608 -12.41 16.79 -7.16
N LEU A 609 -12.99 15.65 -6.82
CA LEU A 609 -14.44 15.46 -6.81
C LEU A 609 -15.03 15.85 -5.45
N PRO A 610 -16.25 16.46 -5.40
CA PRO A 610 -16.93 16.68 -4.15
C PRO A 610 -17.37 15.34 -3.52
N SER A 611 -17.34 15.27 -2.20
CA SER A 611 -17.89 14.13 -1.46
C SER A 611 -19.44 14.22 -1.38
N ILE A 612 -20.09 13.09 -1.09
CA ILE A 612 -21.56 13.03 -0.96
C ILE A 612 -22.04 13.97 0.14
N SER A 613 -21.33 14.03 1.27
CA SER A 613 -21.69 14.94 2.37
C SER A 613 -21.57 16.41 1.99
N GLN A 614 -20.60 16.77 1.14
CA GLN A 614 -20.45 18.14 0.63
C GLN A 614 -21.57 18.53 -0.34
N LEU A 615 -22.15 17.57 -1.06
CA LEU A 615 -23.25 17.79 -2.00
C LEU A 615 -24.63 17.78 -1.30
N SER A 616 -24.74 17.29 -0.07
CA SER A 616 -26.01 17.25 0.67
C SER A 616 -26.53 18.65 0.99
N ASN A 617 -27.81 18.91 0.75
CA ASN A 617 -28.45 20.19 1.09
C ASN A 617 -29.00 20.21 2.53
N SER A 618 -28.58 19.30 3.40
CA SER A 618 -29.04 19.23 4.79
C SER A 618 -28.40 20.34 5.63
N ALA A 619 -29.23 21.08 6.37
CA ALA A 619 -28.79 22.14 7.26
C ALA A 619 -28.70 21.66 8.71
N LYS A 620 -27.64 22.10 9.42
CA LYS A 620 -27.40 21.80 10.85
C LYS A 620 -27.05 23.11 11.56
N MET A 621 -27.50 23.28 12.79
CA MET A 621 -27.15 24.42 13.64
C MET A 621 -26.51 23.88 14.93
N TYR A 622 -25.29 24.29 15.20
CA TYR A 622 -24.60 23.94 16.45
C TYR A 622 -24.52 25.10 17.41
N ILE A 623 -24.48 26.29 16.86
CA ILE A 623 -24.54 27.53 17.61
C ILE A 623 -25.53 28.49 16.92
N PRO A 624 -26.24 29.36 17.66
CA PRO A 624 -27.12 30.35 17.09
C PRO A 624 -26.42 31.29 16.12
N GLY A 625 -27.11 31.59 15.02
CA GLY A 625 -26.58 32.48 13.97
C GLY A 625 -25.54 31.85 13.03
N LEU A 626 -25.18 30.57 13.24
CA LEU A 626 -24.26 29.83 12.37
C LEU A 626 -24.91 28.50 11.92
N ILE A 627 -25.20 28.37 10.65
CA ILE A 627 -25.77 27.17 10.03
C ILE A 627 -24.71 26.52 9.18
N GLU A 628 -24.48 25.23 9.37
CA GLU A 628 -23.65 24.39 8.51
C GLU A 628 -24.55 23.63 7.52
N THR A 629 -24.21 23.69 6.23
CA THR A 629 -24.92 22.93 5.18
C THR A 629 -23.93 22.48 4.12
N GLY A 630 -24.28 21.43 3.35
CA GLY A 630 -23.57 21.15 2.11
C GLY A 630 -24.03 22.06 0.97
N ASN A 631 -23.53 21.79 -0.22
CA ASN A 631 -23.83 22.57 -1.42
C ASN A 631 -23.97 21.65 -2.65
N PRO A 632 -25.20 21.40 -3.12
CA PRO A 632 -25.42 20.52 -4.27
C PRO A 632 -24.90 21.09 -5.61
N TYR A 633 -24.56 22.38 -5.66
CA TYR A 633 -24.06 23.06 -6.86
C TYR A 633 -22.53 23.07 -6.97
N LEU A 634 -21.83 22.27 -6.17
CA LEU A 634 -20.37 22.19 -6.24
C LEU A 634 -19.93 21.59 -7.57
N GLU A 635 -18.94 22.26 -8.17
CA GLU A 635 -18.20 21.73 -9.30
C GLU A 635 -16.91 21.06 -8.83
N SER A 636 -16.47 20.05 -9.58
CA SER A 636 -15.16 19.44 -9.32
C SER A 636 -14.03 20.41 -9.63
N GLY A 637 -13.02 20.44 -8.75
CA GLY A 637 -11.77 21.14 -8.98
C GLY A 637 -10.82 20.33 -9.85
N ASN A 638 -9.64 20.90 -10.14
CA ASN A 638 -8.57 20.21 -10.85
C ASN A 638 -7.22 20.47 -10.18
N ASP A 639 -6.54 19.43 -9.73
CA ASP A 639 -5.21 19.44 -9.11
C ASP A 639 -4.13 19.24 -10.16
N ASN A 640 -3.28 20.27 -10.37
CA ASN A 640 -2.17 20.29 -11.30
C ASN A 640 -0.86 20.38 -10.53
N CYS A 641 -0.10 19.30 -10.53
CA CYS A 641 1.08 19.15 -9.69
C CYS A 641 2.34 18.90 -10.52
N ALA A 642 3.41 19.61 -10.21
CA ALA A 642 4.75 19.36 -10.74
C ALA A 642 5.73 19.13 -9.57
N ILE A 643 6.50 18.04 -9.63
CA ILE A 643 7.42 17.62 -8.59
C ILE A 643 8.77 17.30 -9.21
N LEU A 644 9.82 17.96 -8.73
CA LEU A 644 11.20 17.59 -9.00
C LEU A 644 11.80 16.99 -7.74
N SER A 645 12.30 15.77 -7.80
CA SER A 645 12.89 15.07 -6.63
C SER A 645 14.27 14.50 -6.93
N LEU A 646 15.13 14.51 -5.92
CA LEU A 646 16.46 13.93 -5.94
C LEU A 646 16.58 12.96 -4.77
N ASN A 647 16.98 11.73 -5.08
CA ASN A 647 17.29 10.70 -4.12
C ASN A 647 18.77 10.34 -4.19
N LEU A 648 19.48 10.37 -3.06
CA LEU A 648 20.86 9.91 -2.93
C LEU A 648 20.97 8.89 -1.80
N SER A 649 21.76 7.84 -2.00
CA SER A 649 22.05 6.86 -0.94
C SER A 649 23.55 6.59 -0.89
N HIS A 650 24.10 6.74 0.30
CA HIS A 650 25.53 6.54 0.58
C HIS A 650 25.67 5.74 1.89
N PRO A 651 26.71 4.95 2.11
CA PRO A 651 26.88 4.21 3.36
C PRO A 651 26.76 5.06 4.63
N TYR A 652 27.12 6.35 4.58
CA TYR A 652 27.05 7.27 5.71
C TYR A 652 25.78 8.09 5.81
N PHE A 653 25.00 8.20 4.71
CA PHE A 653 23.77 8.99 4.71
C PHE A 653 22.82 8.57 3.59
N ASP A 654 21.54 8.78 3.82
CA ASP A 654 20.50 8.83 2.80
C ASP A 654 19.97 10.27 2.72
N LEU A 655 19.74 10.77 1.51
CA LEU A 655 19.20 12.09 1.25
C LEU A 655 18.05 12.00 0.26
N TYR A 656 16.93 12.61 0.62
CA TYR A 656 15.81 12.86 -0.27
C TYR A 656 15.50 14.36 -0.26
N THR A 657 15.43 14.99 -1.43
CA THR A 657 15.00 16.37 -1.56
C THR A 657 13.94 16.49 -2.65
N GLN A 658 13.02 17.42 -2.47
CA GLN A 658 11.91 17.65 -3.36
C GLN A 658 11.62 19.15 -3.49
N ALA A 659 11.38 19.60 -4.71
CA ALA A 659 10.70 20.84 -5.01
C ALA A 659 9.33 20.53 -5.61
N LEU A 660 8.30 21.27 -5.20
CA LEU A 660 6.91 21.04 -5.58
C LEU A 660 6.23 22.35 -5.92
N VAL A 661 5.41 22.31 -6.96
CA VAL A 661 4.36 23.29 -7.24
C VAL A 661 3.07 22.53 -7.42
N ASP A 662 2.07 22.87 -6.63
CA ASP A 662 0.76 22.25 -6.60
C ASP A 662 -0.32 23.33 -6.72
N TYR A 663 -1.05 23.30 -7.82
CA TYR A 663 -2.06 24.30 -8.17
C TYR A 663 -3.40 23.62 -8.35
N ILE A 664 -4.32 23.91 -7.44
CA ILE A 664 -5.70 23.43 -7.52
C ILE A 664 -6.56 24.58 -8.04
N SER A 665 -7.13 24.43 -9.21
CA SER A 665 -8.16 25.30 -9.72
C SER A 665 -9.52 24.88 -9.20
N ASN A 666 -10.39 25.83 -8.88
CA ASN A 666 -11.73 25.57 -8.38
C ASN A 666 -11.77 24.67 -7.14
N PRO A 667 -10.91 24.89 -6.10
CA PRO A 667 -10.83 24.03 -4.94
C PRO A 667 -12.16 24.02 -4.17
N ILE A 668 -12.52 22.87 -3.61
CA ILE A 668 -13.72 22.68 -2.79
C ILE A 668 -13.31 22.82 -1.32
N CYS A 669 -13.68 23.93 -0.71
CA CYS A 669 -13.32 24.23 0.68
C CYS A 669 -14.55 24.68 1.46
N SER A 670 -14.64 24.33 2.74
CA SER A 670 -15.61 24.96 3.64
C SER A 670 -15.41 26.47 3.63
N SER A 671 -16.44 27.23 3.43
CA SER A 671 -16.42 28.68 3.43
C SER A 671 -17.67 29.21 4.13
N PHE A 672 -17.81 30.51 4.25
CA PHE A 672 -18.91 31.13 4.98
C PHE A 672 -19.38 32.43 4.30
N LYS A 673 -20.66 32.70 4.40
CA LYS A 673 -21.31 33.90 3.88
C LYS A 673 -22.50 34.29 4.73
N TRP A 674 -22.87 35.58 4.73
CA TRP A 674 -24.15 35.99 5.23
C TRP A 674 -25.28 35.52 4.28
N ASP A 675 -26.33 34.89 4.85
CA ASP A 675 -27.51 34.46 4.11
C ASP A 675 -28.75 34.51 5.00
N LYS A 676 -29.91 34.17 4.48
CA LYS A 676 -31.15 34.04 5.22
C LYS A 676 -31.60 32.59 5.23
N VAL A 677 -31.98 32.10 6.40
CA VAL A 677 -32.63 30.79 6.55
C VAL A 677 -33.98 31.05 7.26
N GLY A 678 -35.08 30.88 6.54
CA GLY A 678 -36.33 31.41 6.95
C GLY A 678 -36.35 32.95 6.95
N ASP A 679 -36.79 33.56 8.05
CA ASP A 679 -36.78 35.02 8.25
C ASP A 679 -35.54 35.53 8.96
N GLU A 680 -34.69 34.64 9.47
CA GLU A 680 -33.48 34.99 10.24
C GLU A 680 -32.26 35.14 9.34
N ARG A 681 -31.49 36.22 9.62
CA ARG A 681 -30.21 36.45 9.01
C ARG A 681 -29.11 35.70 9.80
N CYS A 682 -28.37 34.83 9.14
CA CYS A 682 -27.35 34.01 9.76
C CYS A 682 -26.10 33.88 8.87
N ILE A 683 -25.01 33.44 9.45
CA ILE A 683 -23.87 32.97 8.66
C ILE A 683 -24.12 31.53 8.26
N VAL A 684 -24.05 31.27 6.96
CA VAL A 684 -24.09 29.92 6.39
C VAL A 684 -22.67 29.49 6.09
N MET A 685 -22.22 28.44 6.78
CA MET A 685 -20.97 27.75 6.50
C MET A 685 -21.27 26.56 5.59
N SER A 686 -20.69 26.57 4.41
CA SER A 686 -20.89 25.50 3.41
C SER A 686 -19.66 25.29 2.57
N PRO A 687 -19.45 24.11 1.98
CA PRO A 687 -18.42 23.93 0.97
C PRO A 687 -18.75 24.79 -0.25
N LEU A 688 -17.75 25.57 -0.70
CA LEU A 688 -17.83 26.41 -1.89
C LEU A 688 -16.61 26.17 -2.78
N ASN A 689 -16.76 26.48 -4.07
CA ASN A 689 -15.62 26.48 -4.99
C ASN A 689 -14.86 27.81 -4.83
N GLY A 690 -13.59 27.72 -4.43
CA GLY A 690 -12.66 28.87 -4.41
C GLY A 690 -12.11 29.15 -5.82
N ASN A 691 -11.35 30.25 -5.97
CA ASN A 691 -10.70 30.54 -7.24
C ASN A 691 -9.51 29.61 -7.48
N TYR A 692 -8.59 29.52 -6.50
CA TYR A 692 -7.48 28.58 -6.52
C TYR A 692 -6.83 28.38 -5.14
N GLU A 693 -6.19 27.22 -5.00
CA GLU A 693 -5.16 26.96 -4.00
C GLU A 693 -3.82 26.75 -4.70
N LEU A 694 -2.75 27.28 -4.13
CA LEU A 694 -1.39 27.16 -4.64
C LEU A 694 -0.45 26.86 -3.47
N GLN A 695 0.18 25.70 -3.52
CA GLN A 695 1.30 25.36 -2.65
C GLN A 695 2.59 25.29 -3.48
N TYR A 696 3.64 25.95 -3.05
CA TYR A 696 4.95 25.78 -3.65
C TYR A 696 6.05 25.82 -2.60
N GLY A 697 7.17 25.19 -2.92
CA GLY A 697 8.30 25.12 -2.02
C GLY A 697 9.12 23.88 -2.20
N GLY A 698 9.80 23.47 -1.16
CA GLY A 698 10.62 22.29 -1.19
C GLY A 698 10.93 21.76 0.21
N MET A 699 11.52 20.56 0.23
CA MET A 699 11.96 19.94 1.45
C MET A 699 13.25 19.15 1.25
N VAL A 700 13.96 18.97 2.35
CA VAL A 700 15.11 18.08 2.46
C VAL A 700 14.87 17.13 3.64
N TRP A 701 14.99 15.84 3.38
CA TRP A 701 15.08 14.81 4.39
C TRP A 701 16.45 14.13 4.30
N GLY A 702 17.18 14.11 5.43
CA GLY A 702 18.47 13.47 5.54
C GLY A 702 18.51 12.48 6.69
N LYS A 703 19.08 11.29 6.48
CA LYS A 703 19.38 10.31 7.54
C LYS A 703 20.87 10.05 7.56
N LEU A 704 21.55 10.49 8.61
CA LEU A 704 22.97 10.23 8.85
C LEU A 704 23.15 8.87 9.54
N LYS A 705 24.15 8.13 9.10
CA LYS A 705 24.61 6.83 9.63
C LYS A 705 26.10 6.91 9.95
N PRO A 706 26.52 7.53 11.08
CA PRO A 706 27.93 7.83 11.39
C PRO A 706 28.83 6.59 11.35
N PHE A 707 28.28 5.41 11.70
CA PHE A 707 29.00 4.14 11.75
C PHE A 707 28.76 3.24 10.52
N LYS A 708 28.22 3.78 9.41
CA LYS A 708 27.79 3.01 8.22
C LYS A 708 26.77 1.91 8.53
N SER A 709 26.08 2.00 9.65
CA SER A 709 25.14 1.00 10.16
C SER A 709 23.98 1.69 10.86
N GLU A 710 22.94 0.94 11.20
CA GLU A 710 21.79 1.42 11.97
C GLU A 710 22.07 1.46 13.50
N LEU A 711 23.34 1.31 13.93
CA LEU A 711 23.71 1.39 15.34
C LEU A 711 23.28 2.71 15.98
N PHE A 712 23.59 3.81 15.26
CA PHE A 712 23.12 5.16 15.62
C PHE A 712 22.75 5.89 14.35
N THR A 713 21.58 6.51 14.35
CA THR A 713 21.06 7.26 13.20
C THR A 713 20.53 8.63 13.65
N ILE A 714 20.69 9.62 12.79
CA ILE A 714 20.15 10.96 12.97
C ILE A 714 19.36 11.30 11.72
N GLY A 715 18.03 11.33 11.84
CA GLY A 715 17.11 11.76 10.79
C GLY A 715 16.72 13.21 10.98
N VAL A 716 16.73 14.01 9.92
CA VAL A 716 16.26 15.41 9.94
C VAL A 716 15.43 15.66 8.69
N TYR A 717 14.25 16.22 8.89
CA TYR A 717 13.38 16.76 7.85
C TYR A 717 13.31 18.29 8.01
N VAL A 718 13.51 19.02 6.92
CA VAL A 718 13.29 20.47 6.85
C VAL A 718 12.48 20.75 5.60
N GLY A 719 11.33 21.38 5.77
CA GLY A 719 10.49 21.88 4.66
C GLY A 719 10.45 23.41 4.67
N ALA A 720 10.29 24.00 3.48
CA ALA A 720 10.00 25.42 3.31
C ALA A 720 8.86 25.54 2.30
N TRP A 721 7.67 25.91 2.77
CA TRP A 721 6.44 25.88 1.98
C TRP A 721 5.73 27.22 2.05
N ASN A 722 5.17 27.64 0.93
CA ASN A 722 4.25 28.76 0.86
C ASN A 722 2.89 28.24 0.39
N ASP A 723 1.88 28.37 1.23
CA ASP A 723 0.50 28.01 0.95
C ASP A 723 -0.26 29.30 0.62
N THR A 724 -1.04 29.32 -0.45
CA THR A 724 -1.86 30.46 -0.86
C THR A 724 -3.26 29.97 -1.16
N TYR A 725 -4.27 30.63 -0.64
CA TYR A 725 -5.67 30.46 -0.98
C TYR A 725 -6.26 31.75 -1.54
N LYS A 726 -7.12 31.64 -2.55
CA LYS A 726 -7.89 32.78 -3.09
C LYS A 726 -9.35 32.39 -3.28
N SER A 727 -10.24 33.21 -2.80
CA SER A 727 -11.67 33.17 -3.09
C SER A 727 -12.24 34.61 -3.18
N ASP A 728 -13.45 34.73 -3.67
CA ASP A 728 -14.14 36.03 -3.75
C ASP A 728 -14.53 36.58 -2.36
N ILE A 729 -14.64 35.69 -1.35
CA ILE A 729 -14.99 36.04 0.02
C ILE A 729 -13.78 36.49 0.83
N ILE A 730 -12.66 35.75 0.72
CA ILE A 730 -11.46 35.97 1.56
C ILE A 730 -10.42 36.86 0.84
N GLY A 731 -10.53 36.98 -0.48
CA GLY A 731 -9.47 37.58 -1.26
C GLY A 731 -8.28 36.62 -1.42
N ARG A 732 -7.08 37.17 -1.56
CA ARG A 732 -5.84 36.38 -1.64
C ARG A 732 -5.09 36.41 -0.31
N GLN A 733 -4.91 35.24 0.29
CA GLN A 733 -4.15 35.06 1.52
C GLN A 733 -2.98 34.08 1.29
N SER A 734 -1.84 34.32 1.93
CA SER A 734 -0.66 33.46 1.81
C SER A 734 -0.01 33.26 3.17
N HIS A 735 0.49 32.04 3.43
CA HIS A 735 1.17 31.69 4.66
C HIS A 735 2.44 30.89 4.37
N PHE A 736 3.55 31.32 4.93
CA PHE A 736 4.83 30.61 4.85
C PHE A 736 5.03 29.75 6.10
N ARG A 737 5.45 28.47 5.91
CA ARG A 737 5.74 27.55 6.99
C ARG A 737 7.09 26.87 6.81
N LEU A 738 7.78 26.61 7.93
CA LEU A 738 9.08 25.97 8.01
C LEU A 738 9.01 24.77 8.99
N PRO A 739 8.40 23.65 8.63
CA PRO A 739 8.40 22.46 9.48
C PRO A 739 9.81 21.85 9.56
N VAL A 740 10.22 21.55 10.80
CA VAL A 740 11.46 20.84 11.11
C VAL A 740 11.13 19.66 12.01
N ASN A 741 11.48 18.45 11.59
CA ASN A 741 11.30 17.24 12.39
C ASN A 741 12.64 16.51 12.48
N TRP A 742 12.89 15.85 13.62
CA TRP A 742 14.08 15.00 13.75
C TRP A 742 13.75 13.69 14.44
N GLU A 743 14.60 12.73 14.17
CA GLU A 743 14.54 11.40 14.76
C GLU A 743 15.95 10.94 15.11
N LEU A 744 16.15 10.55 16.35
CA LEU A 744 17.36 9.87 16.80
C LEU A 744 17.06 8.40 16.98
N GLY A 745 17.89 7.53 16.41
CA GLY A 745 17.74 6.08 16.51
C GLY A 745 19.00 5.43 17.07
N PHE A 746 18.83 4.45 17.95
CA PHE A 746 19.88 3.60 18.48
C PHE A 746 19.45 2.14 18.44
N ARG A 747 20.31 1.23 17.91
CA ARG A 747 20.02 -0.20 17.88
C ARG A 747 21.29 -1.00 18.12
N LYS A 748 21.29 -1.85 19.15
CA LYS A 748 22.41 -2.74 19.45
C LYS A 748 21.90 -4.09 19.95
N GLY A 749 22.09 -5.12 19.13
CA GLY A 749 21.66 -6.48 19.46
C GLY A 749 20.15 -6.57 19.71
N ARG A 750 19.76 -6.90 20.94
CA ARG A 750 18.36 -7.07 21.35
C ARG A 750 17.68 -5.78 21.83
N PHE A 751 18.43 -4.69 21.94
CA PHE A 751 17.95 -3.42 22.47
C PHE A 751 17.89 -2.36 21.38
N GLY A 752 16.90 -1.49 21.46
CA GLY A 752 16.85 -0.29 20.65
C GLY A 752 16.09 0.81 21.33
N ALA A 753 16.36 2.04 20.89
CA ALA A 753 15.68 3.24 21.33
C ALA A 753 15.50 4.19 20.15
N SER A 754 14.43 4.96 20.15
CA SER A 754 14.21 6.03 19.18
C SER A 754 13.53 7.21 19.84
N TRP A 755 13.88 8.42 19.41
CA TRP A 755 13.21 9.65 19.81
C TRP A 755 12.87 10.45 18.55
N TYR A 756 11.57 10.76 18.41
CA TYR A 756 11.03 11.58 17.35
C TYR A 756 10.48 12.88 17.93
N TYR A 757 10.65 13.98 17.22
CA TYR A 757 10.12 15.29 17.57
C TYR A 757 9.76 16.09 16.32
N ASN A 758 8.63 16.81 16.34
CA ASN A 758 8.26 17.76 15.29
C ASN A 758 8.09 19.20 15.84
N THR A 759 8.47 20.18 15.04
CA THR A 759 8.09 21.56 15.26
C THR A 759 6.64 21.78 14.84
N VAL A 760 5.95 22.66 15.57
CA VAL A 760 4.58 23.03 15.23
C VAL A 760 4.58 24.10 14.15
N THR A 761 3.79 23.91 13.11
CA THR A 761 3.56 24.88 12.05
C THR A 761 2.07 24.97 11.72
N LYS A 762 1.65 26.08 11.13
CA LYS A 762 0.29 26.25 10.61
C LYS A 762 0.29 26.11 9.09
N SER A 763 -0.81 25.61 8.50
CA SER A 763 -1.02 25.47 7.04
C SER A 763 -2.39 25.99 6.66
N ILE A 764 -2.50 26.59 5.47
CA ILE A 764 -3.79 27.00 4.90
C ILE A 764 -4.53 25.77 4.35
N ASN A 765 -5.83 25.71 4.61
CA ASN A 765 -6.78 24.83 3.98
C ASN A 765 -8.08 25.61 3.76
N GLY A 766 -8.34 26.01 2.52
CA GLY A 766 -9.40 26.95 2.21
C GLY A 766 -9.28 28.25 3.00
N PRO A 767 -10.37 28.73 3.62
CA PRO A 767 -10.37 29.96 4.43
C PRO A 767 -9.82 29.75 5.84
N PHE A 768 -9.26 28.60 6.19
CA PHE A 768 -8.79 28.28 7.53
C PHE A 768 -7.27 28.08 7.58
N LEU A 769 -6.72 28.42 8.74
CA LEU A 769 -5.34 28.15 9.12
C LEU A 769 -5.34 27.07 10.21
N HIS A 770 -4.79 25.90 9.90
CA HIS A 770 -4.73 24.76 10.81
C HIS A 770 -3.32 24.56 11.36
N LYS A 771 -3.23 24.33 12.65
CA LYS A 771 -2.00 24.00 13.37
C LYS A 771 -1.76 22.50 13.35
N CYS A 772 -0.58 22.06 12.95
CA CYS A 772 -0.24 20.65 12.96
C CYS A 772 -0.07 20.14 14.40
N GLU A 773 -0.26 18.82 14.59
CA GLU A 773 -0.09 18.15 15.87
C GLU A 773 1.34 18.32 16.42
N ASN A 774 1.45 18.60 17.73
CA ASN A 774 2.72 18.76 18.44
C ASN A 774 3.20 17.41 18.97
N ASN A 775 3.84 16.59 18.15
CA ASN A 775 4.24 15.23 18.54
C ASN A 775 5.69 15.17 19.07
N SER A 776 5.90 14.33 20.10
CA SER A 776 7.21 13.92 20.62
C SER A 776 7.09 12.51 21.17
N GLU A 777 7.87 11.56 20.64
CA GLU A 777 7.78 10.15 20.97
C GLU A 777 9.14 9.59 21.38
N LEU A 778 9.25 9.00 22.55
CA LEU A 778 10.44 8.28 23.00
C LEU A 778 10.09 6.81 23.19
N SER A 779 10.72 5.94 22.43
CA SER A 779 10.52 4.50 22.48
C SER A 779 11.79 3.78 22.91
N VAL A 780 11.65 2.77 23.77
CA VAL A 780 12.71 1.80 24.11
C VAL A 780 12.15 0.40 23.99
N PHE A 781 12.89 -0.50 23.35
CA PHE A 781 12.44 -1.87 23.18
C PHE A 781 13.51 -2.91 23.52
N TYR A 782 13.04 -4.07 23.94
CA TYR A 782 13.79 -5.30 24.07
C TYR A 782 13.17 -6.39 23.20
N GLN A 783 13.99 -7.09 22.43
CA GLN A 783 13.56 -8.17 21.56
C GLN A 783 14.28 -9.49 21.90
N HIS A 784 13.53 -10.55 22.10
CA HIS A 784 14.06 -11.90 22.29
C HIS A 784 13.30 -12.88 21.41
N LYS A 785 13.97 -13.43 20.40
CA LYS A 785 13.36 -14.29 19.37
C LYS A 785 12.08 -13.65 18.81
N GLU A 786 10.96 -14.30 18.92
CA GLU A 786 9.65 -13.89 18.40
C GLU A 786 8.91 -12.89 19.28
N LEU A 787 9.39 -12.65 20.52
CA LEU A 787 8.79 -11.71 21.46
C LEU A 787 9.48 -10.35 21.43
N ARG A 788 8.72 -9.27 21.35
CA ARG A 788 9.16 -7.90 21.59
C ARG A 788 8.33 -7.24 22.67
N VAL A 789 9.01 -6.58 23.56
CA VAL A 789 8.43 -5.70 24.59
C VAL A 789 8.96 -4.29 24.33
N GLN A 790 8.06 -3.32 24.20
CA GLN A 790 8.41 -1.93 23.95
C GLN A 790 7.66 -1.01 24.91
N LEU A 791 8.37 -0.06 25.48
CA LEU A 791 7.81 1.07 26.20
C LEU A 791 7.93 2.31 25.32
N THR A 792 6.84 3.04 25.16
CA THR A 792 6.80 4.29 24.38
C THR A 792 6.16 5.38 25.22
N SER A 793 6.85 6.51 25.39
CA SER A 793 6.21 7.74 25.86
C SER A 793 5.77 8.55 24.64
N VAL A 794 4.46 8.71 24.49
CA VAL A 794 3.84 9.52 23.44
C VAL A 794 3.56 10.91 24.01
N PHE A 795 3.72 11.96 23.20
CA PHE A 795 3.65 13.36 23.63
C PHE A 795 4.60 13.70 24.80
N LEU A 796 5.84 13.17 24.72
CA LEU A 796 6.84 13.37 25.76
C LEU A 796 7.03 14.86 26.07
N LEU A 797 6.72 15.28 27.32
CA LEU A 797 6.76 16.65 27.83
C LEU A 797 5.85 17.66 27.08
N ARG A 798 4.87 17.16 26.30
CA ARG A 798 3.93 17.97 25.51
C ARG A 798 2.49 17.54 25.80
N THR A 799 1.56 18.47 25.76
CA THR A 799 0.12 18.19 25.74
C THR A 799 -0.33 18.19 24.28
N PRO A 800 -1.06 17.19 23.80
CA PRO A 800 -1.69 17.24 22.47
C PRO A 800 -2.56 18.49 22.37
N HIS A 801 -2.28 19.34 21.39
CA HIS A 801 -2.97 20.60 21.17
C HIS A 801 -3.29 20.74 19.68
N TYR A 802 -4.56 20.97 19.38
CA TYR A 802 -5.09 21.15 18.04
C TYR A 802 -5.72 22.54 17.96
N GLU A 803 -5.46 23.27 16.89
CA GLU A 803 -5.95 24.63 16.71
C GLU A 803 -6.31 24.88 15.24
N SER A 804 -7.43 25.56 15.02
CA SER A 804 -7.91 26.00 13.73
C SER A 804 -8.48 27.40 13.86
N GLU A 805 -8.15 28.28 12.92
CA GLU A 805 -8.66 29.64 12.90
C GLU A 805 -8.97 30.09 11.46
N THR A 806 -9.91 30.99 11.28
CA THR A 806 -10.18 31.59 9.97
C THR A 806 -9.04 32.52 9.56
N LEU A 807 -8.76 32.56 8.26
CA LEU A 807 -7.95 33.62 7.68
C LEU A 807 -8.67 34.98 7.88
N PRO A 808 -7.94 36.11 7.94
CA PRO A 808 -8.53 37.44 8.11
C PRO A 808 -9.62 37.74 7.09
N ASN A 809 -10.80 38.13 7.54
CA ASN A 809 -11.97 38.47 6.72
C ASN A 809 -12.95 39.36 7.52
N ASP A 810 -13.94 39.94 6.84
CA ASP A 810 -14.91 40.86 7.40
C ASP A 810 -16.29 40.23 7.72
N ILE A 811 -16.38 38.91 7.78
CA ILE A 811 -17.66 38.18 8.01
C ILE A 811 -17.60 37.38 9.32
N LEU A 812 -16.69 36.43 9.42
CA LEU A 812 -16.55 35.52 10.54
C LEU A 812 -15.07 35.37 10.92
N GLN A 813 -14.75 35.72 12.16
CA GLN A 813 -13.50 35.27 12.75
C GLN A 813 -13.81 34.15 13.73
N PHE A 814 -13.31 32.98 13.41
CA PHE A 814 -13.49 31.77 14.19
C PHE A 814 -12.13 31.24 14.61
N ARG A 815 -12.02 30.86 15.87
CA ARG A 815 -10.88 30.16 16.43
C ARG A 815 -11.35 29.02 17.29
N HIS A 816 -10.89 27.84 17.01
CA HIS A 816 -11.12 26.63 17.79
C HIS A 816 -9.79 26.06 18.26
N TRP A 817 -9.68 25.71 19.53
CA TRP A 817 -8.60 24.88 20.01
C TRP A 817 -9.11 23.83 20.98
N ASN A 818 -8.41 22.69 21.01
CA ASN A 818 -8.64 21.66 22.01
C ASN A 818 -7.32 21.02 22.47
N GLU A 819 -7.34 20.55 23.72
CA GLU A 819 -6.23 19.88 24.39
C GLU A 819 -6.68 18.57 25.05
N ILE A 820 -5.75 17.63 25.14
CA ILE A 820 -5.96 16.34 25.83
C ILE A 820 -4.90 16.19 26.92
N PRO A 821 -5.05 16.84 28.08
CA PRO A 821 -4.03 16.88 29.14
C PRO A 821 -3.62 15.51 29.66
N GLU A 822 -4.55 14.55 29.74
CA GLU A 822 -4.28 13.19 30.23
C GLU A 822 -3.35 12.36 29.31
N GLN A 823 -3.17 12.76 28.04
CA GLN A 823 -2.23 12.14 27.11
C GLN A 823 -0.81 12.75 27.21
N ARG A 824 -0.59 13.79 28.00
CA ARG A 824 0.75 14.37 28.20
C ARG A 824 1.72 13.32 28.75
N SER A 825 2.80 13.08 28.01
CA SER A 825 3.80 12.06 28.33
C SER A 825 3.21 10.68 28.55
N MET A 826 2.12 10.33 27.85
CA MET A 826 1.42 9.05 27.98
C MET A 826 2.40 7.88 27.73
N VAL A 827 2.52 6.96 28.68
CA VAL A 827 3.36 5.77 28.54
C VAL A 827 2.53 4.59 28.11
N CYS A 828 2.94 3.97 27.01
CA CYS A 828 2.32 2.77 26.45
C CYS A 828 3.26 1.59 26.51
N LEU A 829 2.74 0.43 26.92
CA LEU A 829 3.39 -0.87 26.77
C LEU A 829 2.90 -1.52 25.49
N THR A 830 3.83 -1.90 24.62
CA THR A 830 3.53 -2.74 23.44
C THR A 830 4.12 -4.12 23.62
N LEU A 831 3.27 -5.14 23.48
CA LEU A 831 3.65 -6.54 23.41
C LEU A 831 3.38 -7.06 22.02
N SER A 832 4.38 -7.65 21.39
CA SER A 832 4.24 -8.26 20.08
C SER A 832 4.85 -9.64 20.06
N TYR A 833 4.14 -10.61 19.47
CA TYR A 833 4.59 -11.97 19.32
C TYR A 833 4.18 -12.52 17.95
N ASN A 834 5.11 -13.15 17.24
CA ASN A 834 4.85 -13.69 15.90
C ASN A 834 5.40 -15.12 15.83
N ILE A 835 4.60 -16.05 15.32
CA ILE A 835 4.99 -17.43 15.06
C ILE A 835 4.94 -17.69 13.57
N PHE A 836 6.00 -18.27 13.04
CA PHE A 836 6.10 -18.68 11.66
C PHE A 836 6.53 -20.13 11.57
N SER A 837 5.88 -20.93 10.74
CA SER A 837 6.30 -22.29 10.46
C SER A 837 6.03 -22.63 8.99
N GLY A 838 6.98 -23.33 8.35
CA GLY A 838 6.86 -23.73 6.96
C GLY A 838 7.13 -22.60 5.97
N LYS A 839 6.61 -22.78 4.76
CA LYS A 839 6.83 -21.90 3.61
C LYS A 839 5.51 -21.23 3.21
N GLN A 840 5.47 -19.91 3.10
CA GLN A 840 4.29 -19.14 2.66
C GLN A 840 4.38 -18.81 1.17
N LYS A 841 3.27 -18.91 0.41
CA LYS A 841 3.18 -18.45 -0.98
C LYS A 841 2.73 -16.99 -1.03
N ASP A 842 3.36 -16.22 -1.90
CA ASP A 842 3.03 -14.83 -2.12
C ASP A 842 2.35 -14.64 -3.47
N VAL A 843 1.27 -13.88 -3.46
CA VAL A 843 0.42 -13.61 -4.61
C VAL A 843 0.43 -12.12 -4.93
N GLN A 844 0.46 -11.77 -6.21
CA GLN A 844 0.47 -10.38 -6.67
C GLN A 844 -0.91 -9.92 -7.13
N LYS A 845 -1.51 -8.95 -6.43
CA LYS A 845 -2.65 -8.18 -6.94
C LYS A 845 -2.13 -6.91 -7.63
N LYS A 846 -2.47 -6.74 -8.92
CA LYS A 846 -1.93 -5.65 -9.74
C LYS A 846 -2.85 -4.44 -9.86
N ILE A 847 -4.12 -4.63 -9.55
CA ILE A 847 -5.14 -3.59 -9.43
C ILE A 847 -5.74 -3.73 -8.04
N ASN A 848 -6.00 -2.61 -7.37
CA ASN A 848 -6.69 -2.60 -6.09
C ASN A 848 -7.62 -1.40 -6.03
N ASN A 849 -8.91 -1.68 -6.01
CA ASN A 849 -9.95 -0.69 -5.91
C ASN A 849 -10.28 -0.42 -4.44
N ARG A 850 -10.57 0.83 -4.13
CA ARG A 850 -10.98 1.27 -2.80
C ARG A 850 -12.12 2.27 -2.93
N ASP A 851 -13.13 2.09 -2.09
CA ASP A 851 -14.16 3.10 -1.91
C ASP A 851 -13.66 4.12 -0.87
N TRP A 852 -13.25 5.31 -1.36
CA TRP A 852 -12.67 6.36 -0.53
C TRP A 852 -13.74 7.13 0.26
N ASP A 853 -14.91 7.31 -0.34
CA ASP A 853 -16.03 7.97 0.30
C ASP A 853 -16.92 6.92 1.01
N LYS A 854 -16.77 6.84 2.32
CA LYS A 854 -17.58 5.94 3.17
C LYS A 854 -18.99 6.47 3.44
N GLY A 855 -19.40 7.58 2.82
CA GLY A 855 -20.67 8.23 3.08
C GLY A 855 -20.80 8.68 4.53
N THR A 856 -19.73 9.21 5.13
CA THR A 856 -19.75 9.76 6.49
C THR A 856 -20.68 10.95 6.57
N ILE A 857 -21.33 11.12 7.73
CA ILE A 857 -22.35 12.14 7.99
C ILE A 857 -21.69 13.42 8.51
#